data_1e7b6237780aff91e7c77e4c1d412c0b
#
_entry.id   1e7b6237780aff91e7c77e4c1d412c0b
#
_cell.length_a   1.000
_cell.length_b   1.000
_cell.length_c   1.000
_cell.angle_alpha   90.00
_cell.angle_beta   90.00
_cell.angle_gamma   90.00
#
_symmetry.space_group_name_H-M   'P 1'
#
loop_
_entity.id
_entity.type
_entity.pdbx_description
1 polymer ?
#
loop_
_entity_poly.entity_id
_entity_poly.type
_entity_poly.pdbx_seq_one_letter_code
_entity_poly.pdbx_strand_id
1 'polypeptide(L)'
;MAELKFAQSLAVVIGINQYGNGIAPLRTAVADAEAVAATLAEHHGYEVLLLTDAQGQLGPLRSLIQERLPALVQAGGRLLLYFAGHGIAQDGDDGPAGYLIPQDAMPGEVSSYLPMVDLHDALTALPCRHFLAIFDCCFAGAFRWSSTRDIDFAPDVLHQERFDRFCLDPAWQVITSAAYDQKAMDVLSLRDDRGEIDSGPGQRPAEQHSPFAAALMQGLAGGADISPPAADGKPAGDGVITATELYLYLRDRVEVLTQAQRKRQTPEICSLRNHDKGEYVFLTPGHELNLPPAPELNRENNPYRGLESFDADHSDLFFGRDKEIEQLLARLDSPHPLTVVLGVSGTGKSSLVKAGLLPRLADRRPDFWVLPVMRPGNRPIKALAQICAELVPESEAKRLVRQLAKDEGALVDIVGRWHQANPDRKLLLVIDQTEELITQATSPREALQFQQLVKRVMAEHWSFLWIVATLRLDFEAQFQDEALHGEWMDARFVIPPMSQAQLRDAIEKPAAARVLYFEPHSLVDKLVEDVAQTPGALPLLSFALSELYLRYLERRSDNRALTEDDYRALGGVVGSLTQRATQEYEELVDEDDAYAHTVKRVMLRMVALEGGALARRRVPLSELVYDTPTENARVQTVLDRLIDARLVVRGQDGVAAGEAGGAAL
;
A
#
# COMPACT_ATOMS: atom_id res chain seq x y z
N MET A 1 -15.84 -18.53 -24.87
CA MET A 1 -15.44 -18.56 -23.45
C MET A 1 -13.94 -18.37 -23.41
N ALA A 2 -13.44 -17.39 -22.67
CA ALA A 2 -12.01 -17.28 -22.43
C ALA A 2 -11.60 -18.49 -21.60
N GLU A 3 -10.72 -19.33 -22.13
CA GLU A 3 -10.20 -20.49 -21.41
C GLU A 3 -8.94 -20.09 -20.66
N LEU A 4 -8.91 -20.42 -19.37
CA LEU A 4 -7.67 -20.37 -18.59
C LEU A 4 -6.69 -21.40 -19.19
N LYS A 5 -5.54 -20.92 -19.66
CA LYS A 5 -4.51 -21.75 -20.33
C LYS A 5 -3.63 -22.51 -19.31
N PHE A 6 -4.23 -23.46 -18.61
CA PHE A 6 -3.48 -24.44 -17.81
C PHE A 6 -3.38 -25.79 -18.52
N ALA A 7 -2.24 -26.46 -18.38
CA ALA A 7 -2.06 -27.80 -18.95
C ALA A 7 -3.07 -28.81 -18.36
N GLN A 8 -3.48 -28.59 -17.11
CA GLN A 8 -4.45 -29.41 -16.39
C GLN A 8 -5.12 -28.56 -15.29
N SER A 9 -6.40 -28.82 -15.02
CA SER A 9 -7.13 -28.31 -13.85
C SER A 9 -7.62 -29.52 -13.04
N LEU A 10 -6.89 -29.86 -11.98
CA LEU A 10 -7.20 -31.00 -11.10
C LEU A 10 -7.70 -30.49 -9.75
N ALA A 11 -8.76 -31.07 -9.23
CA ALA A 11 -9.23 -30.84 -7.88
C ALA A 11 -9.26 -32.15 -7.09
N VAL A 12 -8.69 -32.15 -5.89
CA VAL A 12 -8.81 -33.21 -4.91
C VAL A 12 -9.72 -32.72 -3.80
N VAL A 13 -10.82 -33.38 -3.61
CA VAL A 13 -11.88 -32.97 -2.67
C VAL A 13 -12.09 -34.11 -1.67
N ILE A 14 -11.91 -33.82 -0.36
CA ILE A 14 -11.96 -34.80 0.71
C ILE A 14 -13.01 -34.37 1.73
N GLY A 15 -13.94 -35.27 2.06
CA GLY A 15 -14.95 -35.04 3.08
C GLY A 15 -15.10 -36.24 4.01
N ILE A 16 -15.00 -36.03 5.34
CA ILE A 16 -15.07 -37.10 6.32
C ILE A 16 -16.14 -36.79 7.37
N ASN A 17 -17.25 -37.55 7.37
CA ASN A 17 -18.32 -37.48 8.38
C ASN A 17 -18.19 -38.59 9.41
N GLN A 18 -17.92 -39.82 8.98
CA GLN A 18 -17.96 -41.00 9.79
C GLN A 18 -16.57 -41.35 10.35
N TYR A 19 -16.33 -41.02 11.60
CA TYR A 19 -15.08 -41.33 12.29
C TYR A 19 -15.21 -42.62 13.11
N GLY A 20 -14.13 -43.39 13.15
CA GLY A 20 -14.03 -44.57 14.03
C GLY A 20 -13.59 -44.22 15.45
N ASN A 21 -13.46 -45.28 16.28
CA ASN A 21 -12.72 -45.24 17.54
C ASN A 21 -13.19 -44.19 18.57
N GLY A 22 -14.47 -43.77 18.50
CA GLY A 22 -15.07 -42.83 19.47
C GLY A 22 -14.80 -41.34 19.16
N ILE A 23 -14.26 -40.99 18.02
CA ILE A 23 -14.22 -39.61 17.52
C ILE A 23 -15.65 -39.23 17.09
N ALA A 24 -16.11 -38.03 17.51
CA ALA A 24 -17.47 -37.57 17.21
C ALA A 24 -17.67 -37.44 15.69
N PRO A 25 -18.77 -37.95 15.11
CA PRO A 25 -19.05 -37.76 13.69
C PRO A 25 -19.40 -36.31 13.39
N LEU A 26 -19.09 -35.87 12.15
CA LEU A 26 -19.57 -34.62 11.58
C LEU A 26 -20.87 -34.86 10.78
N ARG A 27 -21.57 -33.78 10.46
CA ARG A 27 -22.86 -33.86 9.76
C ARG A 27 -22.78 -33.42 8.31
N THR A 28 -21.92 -32.44 7.98
CA THR A 28 -21.93 -31.75 6.69
C THR A 28 -20.70 -32.02 5.82
N ALA A 29 -19.57 -32.44 6.38
CA ALA A 29 -18.29 -32.50 5.65
C ALA A 29 -18.34 -33.29 4.34
N VAL A 30 -19.08 -34.41 4.29
CA VAL A 30 -19.26 -35.18 3.04
C VAL A 30 -20.16 -34.43 2.06
N ALA A 31 -21.29 -33.87 2.52
CA ALA A 31 -22.20 -33.10 1.67
C ALA A 31 -21.51 -31.82 1.14
N ASP A 32 -20.69 -31.19 1.96
CA ASP A 32 -19.87 -30.04 1.57
C ASP A 32 -18.85 -30.42 0.47
N ALA A 33 -18.15 -31.52 0.68
CA ALA A 33 -17.19 -32.04 -0.31
C ALA A 33 -17.87 -32.38 -1.66
N GLU A 34 -19.02 -33.05 -1.61
CA GLU A 34 -19.79 -33.39 -2.82
C GLU A 34 -20.26 -32.15 -3.55
N ALA A 35 -20.78 -31.13 -2.83
CA ALA A 35 -21.25 -29.89 -3.44
C ALA A 35 -20.10 -29.05 -4.02
N VAL A 36 -18.98 -28.95 -3.32
CA VAL A 36 -17.78 -28.28 -3.84
C VAL A 36 -17.24 -29.00 -5.06
N ALA A 37 -17.19 -30.34 -5.04
CA ALA A 37 -16.77 -31.16 -6.18
C ALA A 37 -17.64 -30.92 -7.42
N ALA A 38 -18.97 -30.88 -7.25
CA ALA A 38 -19.91 -30.58 -8.30
C ALA A 38 -19.70 -29.17 -8.86
N THR A 39 -19.58 -28.17 -7.98
CA THR A 39 -19.32 -26.76 -8.38
C THR A 39 -18.06 -26.63 -9.21
N LEU A 40 -16.96 -27.27 -8.79
CA LEU A 40 -15.68 -27.22 -9.49
C LEU A 40 -15.74 -27.94 -10.86
N ALA A 41 -16.40 -29.07 -10.94
CA ALA A 41 -16.55 -29.82 -12.19
C ALA A 41 -17.47 -29.11 -13.18
N GLU A 42 -18.67 -28.68 -12.75
CA GLU A 42 -19.71 -28.18 -13.63
C GLU A 42 -19.47 -26.73 -14.07
N HIS A 43 -18.89 -25.90 -13.19
CA HIS A 43 -18.78 -24.46 -13.42
C HIS A 43 -17.35 -23.98 -13.70
N HIS A 44 -16.33 -24.72 -13.24
CA HIS A 44 -14.92 -24.29 -13.35
C HIS A 44 -14.02 -25.23 -14.15
N GLY A 45 -14.58 -26.33 -14.69
CA GLY A 45 -13.90 -27.23 -15.62
C GLY A 45 -12.77 -28.04 -14.98
N TYR A 46 -12.88 -28.39 -13.70
CA TYR A 46 -11.91 -29.24 -13.03
C TYR A 46 -12.20 -30.73 -13.27
N GLU A 47 -11.13 -31.50 -13.47
CA GLU A 47 -11.14 -32.92 -13.24
C GLU A 47 -11.14 -33.15 -11.73
N VAL A 48 -12.15 -33.82 -11.17
CA VAL A 48 -12.34 -33.92 -9.72
C VAL A 48 -12.08 -35.33 -9.22
N LEU A 49 -11.18 -35.47 -8.25
CA LEU A 49 -10.98 -36.68 -7.46
C LEU A 49 -11.66 -36.48 -6.10
N LEU A 50 -12.85 -37.05 -5.91
CA LEU A 50 -13.61 -36.99 -4.68
C LEU A 50 -13.31 -38.20 -3.79
N LEU A 51 -12.97 -37.96 -2.52
CA LEU A 51 -12.76 -38.98 -1.49
C LEU A 51 -13.69 -38.72 -0.31
N THR A 52 -14.47 -39.73 0.08
CA THR A 52 -15.39 -39.60 1.21
C THR A 52 -15.22 -40.71 2.21
N ASP A 53 -15.42 -40.42 3.49
CA ASP A 53 -15.41 -41.39 4.61
C ASP A 53 -14.30 -42.45 4.53
N ALA A 54 -14.61 -43.69 4.16
CA ALA A 54 -13.66 -44.82 4.12
C ALA A 54 -12.42 -44.56 3.23
N GLN A 55 -12.52 -43.66 2.26
CA GLN A 55 -11.38 -43.26 1.44
C GLN A 55 -10.51 -42.20 2.15
N GLY A 56 -11.00 -41.60 3.21
CA GLY A 56 -10.31 -40.65 4.09
C GLY A 56 -9.52 -41.31 5.24
N GLN A 57 -9.22 -42.62 5.18
CA GLN A 57 -8.34 -43.31 6.13
C GLN A 57 -6.87 -42.87 5.95
N LEU A 58 -6.05 -43.02 6.98
CA LEU A 58 -4.65 -42.58 6.98
C LEU A 58 -3.82 -43.19 5.84
N GLY A 59 -3.97 -44.51 5.63
CA GLY A 59 -3.25 -45.24 4.55
C GLY A 59 -3.58 -44.66 3.17
N PRO A 60 -4.84 -44.64 2.76
CA PRO A 60 -5.29 -44.02 1.50
C PRO A 60 -4.86 -42.58 1.32
N LEU A 61 -4.94 -41.72 2.38
CA LEU A 61 -4.51 -40.33 2.34
C LEU A 61 -3.00 -40.18 2.12
N ARG A 62 -2.20 -41.01 2.82
CA ARG A 62 -0.73 -41.02 2.61
C ARG A 62 -0.37 -41.48 1.20
N SER A 63 -0.98 -42.55 0.69
CA SER A 63 -0.74 -43.02 -0.70
C SER A 63 -1.20 -41.97 -1.72
N LEU A 64 -2.32 -41.29 -1.48
CA LEU A 64 -2.75 -40.15 -2.31
C LEU A 64 -1.67 -39.08 -2.40
N ILE A 65 -1.17 -38.63 -1.27
CA ILE A 65 -0.25 -37.49 -1.20
C ILE A 65 1.15 -37.85 -1.69
N GLN A 66 1.68 -39.03 -1.31
CA GLN A 66 3.06 -39.42 -1.57
C GLN A 66 3.26 -40.10 -2.91
N GLU A 67 2.25 -40.78 -3.46
CA GLU A 67 2.37 -41.61 -4.65
C GLU A 67 1.48 -41.12 -5.80
N ARG A 68 0.17 -40.92 -5.54
CA ARG A 68 -0.80 -40.66 -6.61
C ARG A 68 -0.74 -39.20 -7.11
N LEU A 69 -0.67 -38.20 -6.24
CA LEU A 69 -0.60 -36.79 -6.66
C LEU A 69 0.67 -36.50 -7.46
N PRO A 70 1.88 -36.92 -7.06
CA PRO A 70 3.07 -36.74 -7.89
C PRO A 70 2.97 -37.38 -9.30
N ALA A 71 2.19 -38.45 -9.44
CA ALA A 71 1.97 -39.11 -10.72
C ALA A 71 0.85 -38.46 -11.57
N LEU A 72 -0.13 -37.84 -10.96
CA LEU A 72 -1.30 -37.24 -11.62
C LEU A 72 -1.08 -35.78 -12.01
N VAL A 73 -0.35 -35.00 -11.19
CA VAL A 73 -0.19 -33.58 -11.36
C VAL A 73 0.81 -33.25 -12.45
N GLN A 74 0.39 -32.47 -13.45
CA GLN A 74 1.21 -32.08 -14.58
C GLN A 74 1.94 -30.75 -14.33
N ALA A 75 3.16 -30.64 -14.85
CA ALA A 75 3.90 -29.40 -14.90
C ALA A 75 3.11 -28.34 -15.70
N GLY A 76 3.01 -27.13 -15.15
CA GLY A 76 2.19 -26.06 -15.75
C GLY A 76 0.67 -26.20 -15.54
N GLY A 77 0.22 -27.25 -14.83
CA GLY A 77 -1.16 -27.41 -14.39
C GLY A 77 -1.50 -26.60 -13.14
N ARG A 78 -2.77 -26.63 -12.76
CA ARG A 78 -3.26 -26.12 -11.48
C ARG A 78 -3.92 -27.21 -10.66
N LEU A 79 -3.66 -27.21 -9.34
CA LEU A 79 -4.23 -28.15 -8.38
C LEU A 79 -5.02 -27.38 -7.32
N LEU A 80 -6.24 -27.82 -7.05
CA LEU A 80 -7.02 -27.41 -5.89
C LEU A 80 -7.16 -28.59 -4.94
N LEU A 81 -6.85 -28.40 -3.65
CA LEU A 81 -7.09 -29.36 -2.58
C LEU A 81 -8.14 -28.78 -1.63
N TYR A 82 -9.29 -29.43 -1.50
CA TYR A 82 -10.31 -29.11 -0.48
C TYR A 82 -10.38 -30.25 0.52
N PHE A 83 -10.37 -29.90 1.81
CA PHE A 83 -10.55 -30.85 2.91
C PHE A 83 -11.59 -30.35 3.89
N ALA A 84 -12.64 -31.14 4.11
CA ALA A 84 -13.64 -30.94 5.15
C ALA A 84 -13.62 -32.11 6.13
N GLY A 85 -13.37 -31.81 7.43
CA GLY A 85 -13.21 -32.85 8.44
C GLY A 85 -12.71 -32.32 9.77
N HIS A 86 -12.31 -33.22 10.67
CA HIS A 86 -11.68 -32.80 11.93
C HIS A 86 -10.22 -32.42 11.73
N GLY A 87 -9.81 -31.34 12.45
CA GLY A 87 -8.43 -30.94 12.64
C GLY A 87 -8.15 -30.66 14.11
N ILE A 88 -6.91 -30.84 14.53
CA ILE A 88 -6.45 -30.48 15.88
C ILE A 88 -5.10 -29.78 15.82
N ALA A 89 -4.83 -28.95 16.83
CA ALA A 89 -3.50 -28.41 17.09
C ALA A 89 -3.03 -28.91 18.46
N GLN A 90 -1.73 -29.20 18.54
CA GLN A 90 -1.06 -29.55 19.81
C GLN A 90 0.09 -28.58 20.03
N ASP A 91 0.33 -28.20 21.30
CA ASP A 91 1.46 -27.35 21.66
C ASP A 91 2.77 -28.08 21.35
N GLY A 92 3.65 -27.42 20.60
CA GLY A 92 4.99 -27.89 20.25
C GLY A 92 6.04 -26.84 20.61
N ASP A 93 7.31 -27.25 20.68
CA ASP A 93 8.42 -26.37 21.07
C ASP A 93 8.63 -25.19 20.10
N ASP A 94 8.26 -25.39 18.83
CA ASP A 94 8.40 -24.40 17.73
C ASP A 94 7.05 -23.75 17.32
N GLY A 95 6.00 -23.90 18.13
CA GLY A 95 4.63 -23.44 17.86
C GLY A 95 3.63 -24.58 17.76
N PRO A 96 2.33 -24.28 17.54
CA PRO A 96 1.29 -25.30 17.52
C PRO A 96 1.45 -26.24 16.29
N ALA A 97 1.66 -27.53 16.53
CA ALA A 97 1.65 -28.56 15.50
C ALA A 97 0.22 -28.92 15.09
N GLY A 98 -0.13 -28.70 13.82
CA GLY A 98 -1.45 -29.04 13.26
C GLY A 98 -1.50 -30.45 12.67
N TYR A 99 -2.69 -31.08 12.82
CA TYR A 99 -2.95 -32.40 12.28
C TYR A 99 -4.35 -32.45 11.65
N LEU A 100 -4.47 -33.09 10.49
CA LEU A 100 -5.74 -33.57 9.96
C LEU A 100 -6.06 -34.92 10.57
N ILE A 101 -7.32 -35.16 10.88
CA ILE A 101 -7.79 -36.38 11.52
C ILE A 101 -8.34 -37.32 10.44
N PRO A 102 -7.67 -38.43 10.12
CA PRO A 102 -8.21 -39.48 9.23
C PRO A 102 -9.42 -40.19 9.83
N GLN A 103 -10.18 -40.86 8.97
CA GLN A 103 -11.39 -41.58 9.35
C GLN A 103 -11.14 -42.70 10.39
N ASP A 104 -10.00 -43.38 10.32
CA ASP A 104 -9.55 -44.47 11.16
C ASP A 104 -8.65 -44.06 12.33
N ALA A 105 -8.56 -42.75 12.61
CA ALA A 105 -7.73 -42.22 13.68
C ALA A 105 -8.08 -42.72 15.05
N MET A 106 -7.09 -42.84 15.93
CA MET A 106 -7.23 -43.28 17.33
C MET A 106 -7.08 -42.06 18.26
N PRO A 107 -8.07 -41.74 19.09
CA PRO A 107 -7.97 -40.60 20.01
C PRO A 107 -6.75 -40.69 20.93
N GLY A 108 -5.91 -39.65 20.90
CA GLY A 108 -4.69 -39.58 21.72
C GLY A 108 -3.45 -40.23 21.06
N GLU A 109 -3.60 -40.97 19.97
CA GLU A 109 -2.48 -41.58 19.22
C GLU A 109 -2.07 -40.69 18.02
N VAL A 110 -1.13 -39.76 18.24
CA VAL A 110 -0.65 -38.80 17.21
C VAL A 110 -0.15 -39.51 15.95
N SER A 111 0.41 -40.72 16.07
CA SER A 111 0.87 -41.54 14.91
C SER A 111 -0.26 -41.95 13.95
N SER A 112 -1.52 -41.91 14.43
CA SER A 112 -2.72 -42.18 13.63
C SER A 112 -3.26 -40.93 12.90
N TYR A 113 -2.67 -39.76 13.13
CA TYR A 113 -3.05 -38.50 12.52
C TYR A 113 -2.17 -38.19 11.31
N LEU A 114 -2.63 -37.30 10.44
CA LEU A 114 -1.85 -36.80 9.31
C LEU A 114 -1.25 -35.43 9.70
N PRO A 115 0.08 -35.32 9.92
CA PRO A 115 0.70 -34.04 10.26
C PRO A 115 0.57 -33.05 9.10
N MET A 116 0.21 -31.82 9.39
CA MET A 116 0.11 -30.75 8.37
C MET A 116 1.48 -30.40 7.79
N VAL A 117 2.57 -30.61 8.54
CA VAL A 117 3.94 -30.42 8.02
C VAL A 117 4.30 -31.45 6.95
N ASP A 118 3.93 -32.73 7.14
CA ASP A 118 4.18 -33.78 6.13
C ASP A 118 3.37 -33.52 4.86
N LEU A 119 2.13 -33.05 5.04
CA LEU A 119 1.26 -32.63 3.95
C LEU A 119 1.86 -31.45 3.18
N HIS A 120 2.32 -30.41 3.90
CA HIS A 120 2.97 -29.24 3.34
C HIS A 120 4.20 -29.63 2.49
N ASP A 121 5.09 -30.46 3.03
CA ASP A 121 6.33 -30.85 2.34
C ASP A 121 6.04 -31.67 1.08
N ALA A 122 5.10 -32.61 1.15
CA ALA A 122 4.70 -33.40 0.00
C ALA A 122 4.02 -32.54 -1.09
N LEU A 123 3.15 -31.61 -0.71
CA LEU A 123 2.47 -30.72 -1.64
C LEU A 123 3.44 -29.73 -2.30
N THR A 124 4.38 -29.15 -1.56
CA THR A 124 5.36 -28.20 -2.12
C THR A 124 6.36 -28.85 -3.07
N ALA A 125 6.45 -30.18 -3.08
CA ALA A 125 7.26 -30.95 -4.04
C ALA A 125 6.56 -31.20 -5.39
N LEU A 126 5.25 -30.87 -5.52
CA LEU A 126 4.49 -31.11 -6.74
C LEU A 126 4.90 -30.16 -7.87
N PRO A 127 4.83 -30.60 -9.15
CA PRO A 127 5.31 -29.79 -10.28
C PRO A 127 4.28 -28.78 -10.82
N CYS A 128 3.08 -28.65 -10.22
CA CYS A 128 2.06 -27.73 -10.68
C CYS A 128 2.54 -26.27 -10.56
N ARG A 129 2.05 -25.43 -11.47
CA ARG A 129 2.32 -24.00 -11.44
C ARG A 129 1.46 -23.29 -10.40
N HIS A 130 0.18 -23.69 -10.32
CA HIS A 130 -0.77 -23.11 -9.37
C HIS A 130 -1.26 -24.18 -8.39
N PHE A 131 -1.29 -23.80 -7.14
CA PHE A 131 -1.81 -24.61 -6.05
C PHE A 131 -2.68 -23.77 -5.11
N LEU A 132 -3.90 -24.24 -4.84
CA LEU A 132 -4.78 -23.69 -3.81
C LEU A 132 -5.21 -24.81 -2.88
N ALA A 133 -4.89 -24.69 -1.59
CA ALA A 133 -5.49 -25.56 -0.57
C ALA A 133 -6.59 -24.78 0.18
N ILE A 134 -7.71 -25.45 0.43
CA ILE A 134 -8.83 -24.91 1.21
C ILE A 134 -9.13 -25.92 2.32
N PHE A 135 -8.88 -25.53 3.57
CA PHE A 135 -9.10 -26.36 4.75
C PHE A 135 -10.32 -25.91 5.52
N ASP A 136 -11.38 -26.70 5.49
CA ASP A 136 -12.58 -26.54 6.32
C ASP A 136 -12.52 -27.48 7.53
N CYS A 137 -11.66 -27.14 8.49
CA CYS A 137 -11.49 -27.90 9.72
C CYS A 137 -11.05 -27.01 10.89
N CYS A 138 -11.19 -27.53 12.12
CA CYS A 138 -10.73 -26.84 13.32
C CYS A 138 -9.20 -26.66 13.27
N PHE A 139 -8.71 -25.53 13.80
CA PHE A 139 -7.27 -25.22 13.91
C PHE A 139 -6.52 -25.26 12.56
N ALA A 140 -7.24 -25.09 11.45
CA ALA A 140 -6.66 -25.09 10.11
C ALA A 140 -5.55 -24.02 9.95
N GLY A 141 -5.66 -22.88 10.64
CA GLY A 141 -4.63 -21.84 10.68
C GLY A 141 -3.27 -22.31 11.22
N ALA A 142 -3.18 -23.48 11.89
CA ALA A 142 -1.90 -24.07 12.26
C ALA A 142 -1.04 -24.45 11.03
N PHE A 143 -1.62 -24.60 9.84
CA PHE A 143 -0.89 -24.80 8.59
C PHE A 143 0.00 -23.60 8.23
N ARG A 144 -0.35 -22.39 8.69
CA ARG A 144 0.41 -21.15 8.50
C ARG A 144 1.84 -21.22 9.06
N TRP A 145 2.07 -21.95 10.17
CA TRP A 145 3.39 -22.07 10.79
C TRP A 145 4.44 -22.75 9.90
N SER A 146 4.00 -23.37 8.81
CA SER A 146 4.86 -23.92 7.77
C SER A 146 5.09 -22.96 6.58
N SER A 147 4.51 -21.75 6.59
CA SER A 147 4.54 -20.79 5.49
C SER A 147 5.09 -19.41 5.92
N THR A 148 5.67 -18.62 5.00
CA THR A 148 6.53 -17.48 5.34
C THR A 148 6.16 -16.12 4.73
N ARG A 149 4.99 -15.92 4.09
CA ARG A 149 4.68 -14.63 3.44
C ARG A 149 3.25 -14.17 3.66
N ASP A 150 3.10 -12.86 3.94
CA ASP A 150 1.81 -12.17 3.93
C ASP A 150 1.34 -11.95 2.48
N ILE A 151 0.01 -11.84 2.29
CA ILE A 151 -0.59 -11.69 0.97
C ILE A 151 -0.59 -10.24 0.53
N ASP A 152 -0.28 -10.03 -0.74
CA ASP A 152 -0.33 -8.73 -1.40
C ASP A 152 -1.79 -8.25 -1.60
N PHE A 153 -1.95 -6.94 -1.70
CA PHE A 153 -3.23 -6.25 -1.88
C PHE A 153 -3.89 -6.60 -3.23
N ALA A 154 -5.19 -6.90 -3.22
CA ALA A 154 -5.98 -7.05 -4.44
C ALA A 154 -6.15 -5.68 -5.13
N PRO A 155 -5.88 -5.55 -6.43
CA PRO A 155 -6.06 -4.30 -7.16
C PRO A 155 -7.54 -3.98 -7.36
N ASP A 156 -7.91 -2.69 -7.31
CA ASP A 156 -9.28 -2.24 -7.58
C ASP A 156 -9.75 -2.54 -9.00
N VAL A 157 -8.83 -2.62 -9.96
CA VAL A 157 -9.11 -2.96 -11.38
C VAL A 157 -8.09 -3.99 -11.85
N LEU A 158 -8.58 -5.10 -12.38
CA LEU A 158 -7.74 -6.11 -13.03
C LEU A 158 -7.61 -5.80 -14.52
N HIS A 159 -6.38 -5.66 -14.98
CA HIS A 159 -6.03 -5.46 -16.39
C HIS A 159 -5.63 -6.77 -17.06
N GLN A 160 -5.79 -6.85 -18.40
CA GLN A 160 -5.48 -8.07 -19.17
C GLN A 160 -4.04 -8.56 -18.92
N GLU A 161 -3.06 -7.66 -18.92
CA GLU A 161 -1.65 -7.99 -18.74
C GLU A 161 -1.35 -8.50 -17.33
N ARG A 162 -2.07 -8.00 -16.31
CA ARG A 162 -1.96 -8.51 -14.94
C ARG A 162 -2.61 -9.88 -14.81
N PHE A 163 -3.78 -10.09 -15.42
CA PHE A 163 -4.44 -11.38 -15.45
C PHE A 163 -3.59 -12.44 -16.13
N ASP A 164 -3.01 -12.12 -17.30
CA ASP A 164 -2.11 -13.03 -18.02
C ASP A 164 -0.92 -13.42 -17.14
N ARG A 165 -0.40 -12.47 -16.38
CA ARG A 165 0.68 -12.70 -15.45
C ARG A 165 0.28 -13.52 -14.23
N PHE A 166 -0.89 -13.27 -13.65
CA PHE A 166 -1.43 -14.13 -12.59
C PHE A 166 -1.48 -15.59 -13.01
N CYS A 167 -1.79 -15.87 -14.27
CA CYS A 167 -1.82 -17.21 -14.83
C CYS A 167 -0.43 -17.78 -15.17
N LEU A 168 0.57 -16.93 -15.43
CA LEU A 168 1.91 -17.36 -15.83
C LEU A 168 2.85 -17.59 -14.66
N ASP A 169 2.79 -16.74 -13.63
CA ASP A 169 3.65 -16.82 -12.46
C ASP A 169 3.12 -17.87 -11.46
N PRO A 170 3.97 -18.50 -10.66
CA PRO A 170 3.55 -19.49 -9.68
C PRO A 170 2.62 -18.88 -8.61
N ALA A 171 1.46 -19.51 -8.40
CA ALA A 171 0.50 -19.17 -7.36
C ALA A 171 0.32 -20.35 -6.39
N TRP A 172 0.80 -20.20 -5.16
CA TRP A 172 0.74 -21.23 -4.13
C TRP A 172 0.13 -20.64 -2.85
N GLN A 173 -1.18 -20.84 -2.68
CA GLN A 173 -1.99 -20.19 -1.66
C GLN A 173 -2.78 -21.20 -0.84
N VAL A 174 -3.09 -20.84 0.39
CA VAL A 174 -3.89 -21.66 1.31
C VAL A 174 -4.94 -20.78 1.97
N ILE A 175 -6.19 -21.19 1.91
CA ILE A 175 -7.32 -20.59 2.64
C ILE A 175 -7.75 -21.57 3.74
N THR A 176 -7.92 -21.07 4.96
CA THR A 176 -8.39 -21.85 6.11
C THR A 176 -9.71 -21.30 6.61
N SER A 177 -10.62 -22.18 7.05
CA SER A 177 -11.94 -21.78 7.53
C SER A 177 -11.90 -21.13 8.93
N ALA A 178 -10.82 -21.35 9.68
CA ALA A 178 -10.65 -20.82 11.03
C ALA A 178 -9.19 -20.54 11.34
N ALA A 179 -8.92 -19.54 12.18
CA ALA A 179 -7.60 -19.23 12.71
C ALA A 179 -7.05 -20.39 13.57
N TYR A 180 -5.74 -20.36 13.84
CA TYR A 180 -5.02 -21.44 14.54
C TYR A 180 -5.53 -21.73 15.96
N ASP A 181 -6.21 -20.79 16.60
CA ASP A 181 -6.79 -20.87 17.94
C ASP A 181 -8.32 -21.07 17.95
N GLN A 182 -8.93 -21.25 16.77
CA GLN A 182 -10.37 -21.28 16.61
C GLN A 182 -10.87 -22.63 16.09
N LYS A 183 -12.16 -22.91 16.39
CA LYS A 183 -12.87 -24.09 15.90
C LYS A 183 -13.75 -23.72 14.72
N ALA A 184 -13.69 -24.51 13.65
CA ALA A 184 -14.63 -24.45 12.55
C ALA A 184 -16.01 -24.99 12.97
N MET A 185 -17.07 -24.42 12.45
CA MET A 185 -18.45 -24.85 12.71
C MET A 185 -18.93 -25.81 11.64
N ASP A 186 -19.45 -26.95 12.07
CA ASP A 186 -20.06 -27.97 11.20
C ASP A 186 -21.47 -27.54 10.74
N VAL A 187 -22.29 -27.00 11.62
CA VAL A 187 -23.69 -26.58 11.33
C VAL A 187 -24.05 -25.26 12.02
N LEU A 188 -24.77 -24.37 11.34
CA LEU A 188 -25.44 -23.22 11.95
C LEU A 188 -26.68 -23.69 12.70
N SER A 189 -26.57 -24.09 13.99
CA SER A 189 -27.74 -24.38 14.79
C SER A 189 -28.23 -23.14 15.51
N LEU A 190 -29.52 -22.81 15.37
CA LEU A 190 -30.20 -21.73 16.09
C LEU A 190 -30.58 -22.12 17.56
N ARG A 191 -30.13 -23.25 18.06
CA ARG A 191 -30.45 -23.71 19.44
C ARG A 191 -29.23 -24.12 20.23
N ASP A 192 -29.13 -23.52 21.41
CA ASP A 192 -28.19 -23.86 22.46
C ASP A 192 -28.37 -25.30 22.96
N ASP A 193 -27.28 -25.89 23.37
CA ASP A 193 -27.04 -27.10 24.14
C ASP A 193 -28.17 -27.64 25.00
N ARG A 194 -29.28 -28.15 24.47
CA ARG A 194 -30.16 -29.13 25.12
C ARG A 194 -31.26 -29.62 24.19
N GLY A 195 -31.12 -30.84 23.71
CA GLY A 195 -32.25 -31.66 23.27
C GLY A 195 -32.44 -31.90 21.79
N GLU A 196 -32.79 -33.12 21.49
CA GLU A 196 -33.14 -33.71 20.20
C GLU A 196 -33.92 -32.79 19.29
N ILE A 197 -33.49 -32.68 18.03
CA ILE A 197 -34.21 -31.96 16.99
C ILE A 197 -34.99 -32.98 16.17
N ASP A 198 -36.29 -32.83 16.21
CA ASP A 198 -37.26 -33.51 15.33
C ASP A 198 -37.09 -32.99 13.90
N SER A 199 -36.68 -33.88 13.00
CA SER A 199 -36.46 -33.59 11.59
C SER A 199 -37.76 -33.66 10.81
N GLY A 200 -38.46 -32.49 10.70
CA GLY A 200 -39.59 -32.31 9.80
C GLY A 200 -39.15 -31.99 8.37
N PRO A 201 -39.94 -32.34 7.35
CA PRO A 201 -39.59 -32.09 5.95
C PRO A 201 -39.70 -30.61 5.61
N GLY A 202 -38.56 -29.98 5.29
CA GLY A 202 -38.46 -28.58 4.88
C GLY A 202 -37.20 -27.83 5.36
N GLN A 203 -36.07 -28.51 5.40
CA GLN A 203 -34.79 -27.89 5.79
C GLN A 203 -34.41 -26.76 4.82
N ARG A 204 -34.03 -25.59 5.38
CA ARG A 204 -33.44 -24.49 4.60
C ARG A 204 -32.04 -24.87 4.11
N PRO A 205 -31.58 -24.38 2.93
CA PRO A 205 -30.25 -24.70 2.41
C PRO A 205 -29.09 -24.49 3.40
N ALA A 206 -29.23 -23.56 4.35
CA ALA A 206 -28.25 -23.27 5.39
C ALA A 206 -28.09 -24.34 6.48
N GLU A 207 -28.96 -25.38 6.50
CA GLU A 207 -28.87 -26.50 7.46
C GLU A 207 -28.19 -27.74 6.86
N GLN A 208 -27.85 -27.71 5.58
CA GLN A 208 -27.22 -28.82 4.85
C GLN A 208 -25.69 -28.70 4.74
N HIS A 209 -25.14 -27.50 4.95
CA HIS A 209 -23.73 -27.20 4.74
C HIS A 209 -23.14 -26.42 5.92
N SER A 210 -21.81 -26.54 6.09
CA SER A 210 -21.07 -25.67 7.00
C SER A 210 -21.19 -24.20 6.55
N PRO A 211 -21.09 -23.23 7.49
CA PRO A 211 -21.10 -21.81 7.12
C PRO A 211 -20.02 -21.45 6.11
N PHE A 212 -18.85 -22.08 6.24
CA PHE A 212 -17.74 -21.84 5.36
C PHE A 212 -17.96 -22.45 3.96
N ALA A 213 -18.39 -23.70 3.87
CA ALA A 213 -18.67 -24.34 2.57
C ALA A 213 -19.83 -23.66 1.85
N ALA A 214 -20.89 -23.24 2.56
CA ALA A 214 -21.98 -22.48 1.96
C ALA A 214 -21.50 -21.14 1.38
N ALA A 215 -20.65 -20.41 2.11
CA ALA A 215 -20.02 -19.17 1.61
C ALA A 215 -19.08 -19.44 0.45
N LEU A 216 -18.28 -20.51 0.49
CA LEU A 216 -17.35 -20.91 -0.59
C LEU A 216 -18.09 -21.17 -1.90
N MET A 217 -19.17 -21.95 -1.87
CA MET A 217 -20.00 -22.22 -3.06
C MET A 217 -20.62 -20.95 -3.62
N GLN A 218 -21.15 -20.06 -2.77
CA GLN A 218 -21.68 -18.76 -3.19
C GLN A 218 -20.59 -17.88 -3.80
N GLY A 219 -19.40 -17.87 -3.20
CA GLY A 219 -18.24 -17.14 -3.71
C GLY A 219 -17.84 -17.63 -5.11
N LEU A 220 -17.68 -18.94 -5.29
CA LEU A 220 -17.35 -19.58 -6.57
C LEU A 220 -18.44 -19.41 -7.63
N ALA A 221 -19.70 -19.28 -7.22
CA ALA A 221 -20.81 -18.98 -8.14
C ALA A 221 -20.82 -17.53 -8.67
N GLY A 222 -19.85 -16.71 -8.30
CA GLY A 222 -19.69 -15.31 -8.73
C GLY A 222 -19.85 -14.29 -7.60
N GLY A 223 -20.28 -14.71 -6.39
CA GLY A 223 -20.47 -13.78 -5.27
C GLY A 223 -19.16 -13.15 -4.74
N ALA A 224 -18.02 -13.76 -5.02
CA ALA A 224 -16.71 -13.25 -4.65
C ALA A 224 -16.05 -12.38 -5.72
N ASP A 225 -16.66 -12.21 -6.89
CA ASP A 225 -16.25 -11.29 -7.94
C ASP A 225 -16.72 -9.87 -7.55
N ILE A 226 -15.91 -9.19 -6.75
CA ILE A 226 -16.28 -7.92 -6.10
C ILE A 226 -15.48 -6.72 -6.59
N SER A 227 -14.39 -6.93 -7.31
CA SER A 227 -13.55 -5.87 -7.87
C SER A 227 -13.70 -5.82 -9.40
N PRO A 228 -13.88 -4.63 -9.99
CA PRO A 228 -14.11 -3.34 -9.34
C PRO A 228 -15.46 -3.25 -8.63
N PRO A 229 -15.60 -2.36 -7.62
CA PRO A 229 -16.89 -2.16 -6.97
C PRO A 229 -17.95 -1.61 -7.93
N ALA A 230 -19.21 -1.85 -7.63
CA ALA A 230 -20.31 -1.36 -8.44
C ALA A 230 -20.27 0.16 -8.58
N ALA A 231 -20.26 0.66 -9.83
CA ALA A 231 -20.21 2.09 -10.13
C ALA A 231 -20.95 2.38 -11.45
N ASP A 232 -21.52 3.57 -11.59
CA ASP A 232 -22.13 4.08 -12.82
C ASP A 232 -23.17 3.14 -13.45
N GLY A 233 -23.94 2.41 -12.62
CA GLY A 233 -24.96 1.46 -13.06
C GLY A 233 -24.43 0.12 -13.59
N LYS A 234 -23.12 -0.13 -13.48
CA LYS A 234 -22.50 -1.43 -13.73
C LYS A 234 -22.47 -2.24 -12.44
N PRO A 235 -22.72 -3.57 -12.49
CA PRO A 235 -22.53 -4.44 -11.34
C PRO A 235 -21.05 -4.49 -10.92
N ALA A 236 -20.78 -4.91 -9.69
CA ALA A 236 -19.43 -5.22 -9.27
C ALA A 236 -18.88 -6.43 -10.04
N GLY A 237 -17.55 -6.51 -10.12
CA GLY A 237 -16.85 -7.64 -10.71
C GLY A 237 -16.38 -7.43 -12.14
N ASP A 238 -15.32 -8.14 -12.51
CA ASP A 238 -14.70 -8.13 -13.84
C ASP A 238 -14.71 -9.52 -14.51
N GLY A 239 -15.36 -10.49 -13.90
CA GLY A 239 -15.47 -11.87 -14.38
C GLY A 239 -14.36 -12.79 -13.89
N VAL A 240 -13.46 -12.30 -13.03
CA VAL A 240 -12.37 -13.06 -12.42
C VAL A 240 -12.54 -13.08 -10.90
N ILE A 241 -12.46 -14.24 -10.31
CA ILE A 241 -12.42 -14.41 -8.87
C ILE A 241 -10.99 -14.81 -8.51
N THR A 242 -10.25 -13.92 -7.88
CA THR A 242 -8.93 -14.23 -7.33
C THR A 242 -9.05 -14.98 -5.99
N ALA A 243 -8.02 -15.74 -5.59
CA ALA A 243 -8.01 -16.36 -4.25
C ALA A 243 -8.09 -15.31 -3.14
N THR A 244 -7.53 -14.13 -3.37
CA THR A 244 -7.59 -13.00 -2.45
C THR A 244 -9.03 -12.47 -2.31
N GLU A 245 -9.76 -12.26 -3.40
CA GLU A 245 -11.19 -11.86 -3.36
C GLU A 245 -12.07 -12.93 -2.72
N LEU A 246 -11.84 -14.19 -3.09
CA LEU A 246 -12.53 -15.33 -2.48
C LEU A 246 -12.33 -15.34 -0.96
N TYR A 247 -11.11 -15.14 -0.50
CA TYR A 247 -10.81 -15.04 0.94
C TYR A 247 -11.54 -13.86 1.60
N LEU A 248 -11.50 -12.67 1.02
CA LEU A 248 -12.18 -11.49 1.57
C LEU A 248 -13.69 -11.74 1.70
N TYR A 249 -14.27 -12.29 0.65
CA TYR A 249 -15.68 -12.69 0.65
C TYR A 249 -16.00 -13.72 1.74
N LEU A 250 -15.18 -14.76 1.86
CA LEU A 250 -15.36 -15.81 2.88
C LEU A 250 -15.25 -15.25 4.29
N ARG A 251 -14.23 -14.43 4.56
CA ARG A 251 -14.02 -13.79 5.86
C ARG A 251 -15.24 -13.00 6.28
N ASP A 252 -15.70 -12.09 5.44
CA ASP A 252 -16.82 -11.21 5.76
C ASP A 252 -18.13 -11.98 5.97
N ARG A 253 -18.39 -13.01 5.17
CA ARG A 253 -19.58 -13.85 5.29
C ARG A 253 -19.56 -14.75 6.52
N VAL A 254 -18.44 -15.43 6.77
CA VAL A 254 -18.31 -16.37 7.88
C VAL A 254 -18.30 -15.63 9.22
N GLU A 255 -17.58 -14.52 9.35
CA GLU A 255 -17.55 -13.73 10.58
C GLU A 255 -18.94 -13.21 10.95
N VAL A 256 -19.68 -12.62 10.01
CA VAL A 256 -21.05 -12.13 10.27
C VAL A 256 -21.99 -13.25 10.74
N LEU A 257 -21.95 -14.41 10.08
CA LEU A 257 -22.81 -15.53 10.42
C LEU A 257 -22.48 -16.13 11.80
N THR A 258 -21.19 -16.23 12.14
CA THR A 258 -20.74 -16.86 13.38
C THR A 258 -20.82 -15.92 14.59
N GLN A 259 -20.62 -14.62 14.40
CA GLN A 259 -20.82 -13.60 15.44
C GLN A 259 -22.28 -13.53 15.89
N ALA A 260 -23.24 -13.68 14.98
CA ALA A 260 -24.66 -13.75 15.32
C ALA A 260 -24.98 -14.89 16.31
N GLN A 261 -24.14 -15.93 16.38
CA GLN A 261 -24.23 -17.06 17.29
C GLN A 261 -23.29 -16.99 18.51
N ARG A 262 -22.63 -15.82 18.72
CA ARG A 262 -21.63 -15.63 19.78
C ARG A 262 -20.44 -16.60 19.69
N LYS A 263 -20.14 -17.09 18.50
CA LYS A 263 -18.95 -17.89 18.19
C LYS A 263 -18.06 -17.07 17.25
N ARG A 264 -16.76 -17.30 17.32
CA ARG A 264 -15.81 -16.62 16.44
C ARG A 264 -15.17 -17.65 15.54
N GLN A 265 -15.31 -17.44 14.23
CA GLN A 265 -14.63 -18.19 13.18
C GLN A 265 -14.15 -17.20 12.14
N THR A 266 -12.84 -17.07 12.02
CA THR A 266 -12.17 -16.11 11.14
C THR A 266 -11.36 -16.88 10.12
N PRO A 267 -11.79 -16.93 8.86
CA PRO A 267 -10.97 -17.44 7.78
C PRO A 267 -9.63 -16.70 7.66
N GLU A 268 -8.59 -17.39 7.25
CA GLU A 268 -7.27 -16.83 6.98
C GLU A 268 -6.78 -17.27 5.60
N ILE A 269 -5.88 -16.48 5.00
CA ILE A 269 -5.19 -16.83 3.77
C ILE A 269 -3.69 -16.65 3.98
N CYS A 270 -2.87 -17.52 3.38
CA CYS A 270 -1.43 -17.40 3.40
C CYS A 270 -0.82 -17.96 2.10
N SER A 271 0.40 -17.52 1.80
CA SER A 271 1.19 -18.00 0.65
C SER A 271 2.21 -19.03 1.12
N LEU A 272 2.42 -20.08 0.31
CA LEU A 272 3.47 -21.09 0.52
C LEU A 272 4.79 -20.61 -0.11
N ARG A 273 5.89 -21.27 0.23
CA ARG A 273 7.24 -20.89 -0.20
C ARG A 273 7.44 -20.90 -1.74
N ASN A 274 6.66 -21.70 -2.48
CA ASN A 274 6.71 -21.75 -3.94
C ASN A 274 5.90 -20.63 -4.63
N HIS A 275 5.19 -19.83 -3.85
CA HIS A 275 4.43 -18.70 -4.36
C HIS A 275 5.37 -17.59 -4.85
N ASP A 276 5.04 -17.01 -5.99
CA ASP A 276 5.69 -15.83 -6.55
C ASP A 276 4.65 -14.72 -6.78
N LYS A 277 4.54 -14.16 -7.94
CA LYS A 277 3.60 -13.08 -8.31
C LYS A 277 2.31 -13.59 -8.97
N GLY A 278 2.14 -14.89 -9.09
CA GLY A 278 0.89 -15.50 -9.54
C GLY A 278 -0.25 -15.31 -8.56
N GLU A 279 -1.46 -15.46 -9.04
CA GLU A 279 -2.66 -15.48 -8.22
C GLU A 279 -3.51 -16.69 -8.67
N TYR A 280 -4.07 -17.41 -7.71
CA TYR A 280 -4.98 -18.48 -8.08
C TYR A 280 -6.32 -17.88 -8.47
N VAL A 281 -6.78 -18.17 -9.70
CA VAL A 281 -7.93 -17.51 -10.28
C VAL A 281 -9.01 -18.52 -10.71
N PHE A 282 -10.27 -18.11 -10.59
CA PHE A 282 -11.43 -18.72 -11.19
C PHE A 282 -12.10 -17.71 -12.12
N LEU A 283 -12.83 -18.22 -13.11
CA LEU A 283 -13.70 -17.35 -13.91
C LEU A 283 -15.13 -17.44 -13.39
N THR A 284 -15.79 -16.31 -13.27
CA THR A 284 -17.20 -16.24 -12.87
C THR A 284 -18.06 -16.99 -13.88
N PRO A 285 -18.90 -17.96 -13.45
CA PRO A 285 -19.70 -18.77 -14.35
C PRO A 285 -20.62 -17.92 -15.24
N GLY A 286 -20.57 -18.15 -16.55
CA GLY A 286 -21.41 -17.45 -17.52
C GLY A 286 -20.98 -16.01 -17.85
N HIS A 287 -19.89 -15.52 -17.28
CA HIS A 287 -19.33 -14.21 -17.61
C HIS A 287 -18.37 -14.30 -18.82
N GLU A 288 -18.42 -13.33 -19.73
CA GLU A 288 -17.40 -13.17 -20.78
C GLU A 288 -16.27 -12.32 -20.27
N LEU A 289 -15.06 -12.89 -20.21
CA LEU A 289 -13.87 -12.16 -19.78
C LEU A 289 -13.54 -11.05 -20.78
N ASN A 290 -13.62 -9.81 -20.34
CA ASN A 290 -13.31 -8.62 -21.13
C ASN A 290 -12.58 -7.59 -20.26
N LEU A 291 -11.33 -7.90 -19.96
CA LEU A 291 -10.49 -7.06 -19.12
C LEU A 291 -9.95 -5.86 -19.92
N PRO A 292 -9.90 -4.66 -19.32
CA PRO A 292 -9.27 -3.53 -19.96
C PRO A 292 -7.77 -3.76 -20.14
N PRO A 293 -7.16 -3.21 -21.22
CA PRO A 293 -5.71 -3.22 -21.35
C PRO A 293 -5.09 -2.36 -20.24
N ALA A 294 -3.87 -2.69 -19.83
CA ALA A 294 -3.14 -1.89 -18.87
C ALA A 294 -2.90 -0.46 -19.40
N PRO A 295 -2.88 0.57 -18.52
CA PRO A 295 -2.63 1.94 -18.92
C PRO A 295 -1.36 2.09 -19.74
N GLU A 296 -1.40 2.93 -20.77
CA GLU A 296 -0.20 3.25 -21.55
C GLU A 296 0.84 3.91 -20.64
N LEU A 297 2.10 3.48 -20.79
CA LEU A 297 3.21 3.99 -20.00
C LEU A 297 3.98 5.06 -20.80
N ASN A 298 4.17 6.22 -20.17
CA ASN A 298 4.90 7.35 -20.75
C ASN A 298 5.66 8.12 -19.65
N ARG A 299 6.42 9.14 -20.01
CA ARG A 299 7.21 9.92 -19.05
C ARG A 299 6.37 10.67 -18.02
N GLU A 300 5.12 11.04 -18.35
CA GLU A 300 4.24 11.84 -17.50
C GLU A 300 3.59 11.01 -16.39
N ASN A 301 3.30 9.74 -16.66
CA ASN A 301 2.68 8.84 -15.70
C ASN A 301 3.66 7.93 -14.95
N ASN A 302 4.93 8.37 -14.83
CA ASN A 302 5.93 7.71 -14.00
C ASN A 302 5.41 7.57 -12.55
N PRO A 303 5.33 6.35 -11.99
CA PRO A 303 4.82 6.14 -10.64
C PRO A 303 5.74 6.69 -9.54
N TYR A 304 6.97 7.06 -9.88
CA TYR A 304 7.97 7.56 -8.96
C TYR A 304 8.34 9.01 -9.27
N ARG A 305 8.40 9.85 -8.23
CA ARG A 305 8.57 11.30 -8.38
C ARG A 305 10.02 11.77 -8.48
N GLY A 306 11.00 10.86 -8.43
CA GLY A 306 12.40 11.24 -8.40
C GLY A 306 12.73 12.04 -7.13
N LEU A 307 13.32 13.24 -7.30
CA LEU A 307 13.65 14.11 -6.16
C LEU A 307 12.50 15.02 -5.70
N GLU A 308 11.36 15.02 -6.42
CA GLU A 308 10.20 15.81 -6.07
C GLU A 308 9.41 15.18 -4.91
N SER A 309 8.67 16.01 -4.16
CA SER A 309 7.70 15.51 -3.19
C SER A 309 6.45 15.00 -3.89
N PHE A 310 5.77 14.02 -3.28
CA PHE A 310 4.41 13.67 -3.66
C PHE A 310 3.46 14.79 -3.19
N ASP A 311 2.58 15.23 -4.08
CA ASP A 311 1.52 16.20 -3.80
C ASP A 311 0.15 15.51 -3.81
N ALA A 312 -0.93 16.23 -3.56
CA ALA A 312 -2.29 15.68 -3.47
C ALA A 312 -2.70 14.88 -4.72
N ASP A 313 -2.31 15.33 -5.91
CA ASP A 313 -2.61 14.67 -7.19
C ASP A 313 -1.89 13.31 -7.38
N HIS A 314 -1.00 12.97 -6.45
CA HIS A 314 -0.23 11.72 -6.45
C HIS A 314 -0.57 10.83 -5.25
N SER A 315 -1.70 11.08 -4.59
CA SER A 315 -2.12 10.34 -3.38
C SER A 315 -2.35 8.86 -3.64
N ASP A 316 -2.77 8.50 -4.86
CA ASP A 316 -2.94 7.13 -5.37
C ASP A 316 -1.63 6.36 -5.53
N LEU A 317 -0.48 7.06 -5.54
CA LEU A 317 0.87 6.50 -5.66
C LEU A 317 1.68 6.64 -4.36
N PHE A 318 1.08 7.14 -3.28
CA PHE A 318 1.76 7.38 -2.01
C PHE A 318 1.46 6.26 -1.01
N PHE A 319 2.38 5.32 -0.87
CA PHE A 319 2.27 4.11 -0.04
C PHE A 319 3.32 4.02 1.06
N GLY A 320 3.12 3.12 2.02
CA GLY A 320 4.07 2.78 3.07
C GLY A 320 4.06 3.73 4.27
N ARG A 321 3.07 4.62 4.40
CA ARG A 321 2.91 5.55 5.52
C ARG A 321 1.50 5.58 6.11
N ASP A 322 0.71 4.55 5.87
CA ASP A 322 -0.70 4.52 6.28
C ASP A 322 -0.87 4.68 7.79
N LYS A 323 -0.02 4.04 8.59
CA LYS A 323 -0.04 4.17 10.05
C LYS A 323 0.21 5.59 10.51
N GLU A 324 1.21 6.27 9.95
CA GLU A 324 1.55 7.65 10.28
C GLU A 324 0.46 8.62 9.85
N ILE A 325 -0.20 8.36 8.73
CA ILE A 325 -1.34 9.15 8.24
C ILE A 325 -2.52 9.03 9.20
N GLU A 326 -2.90 7.81 9.60
CA GLU A 326 -3.99 7.59 10.56
C GLU A 326 -3.69 8.27 11.91
N GLN A 327 -2.45 8.24 12.36
CA GLN A 327 -2.03 8.94 13.57
C GLN A 327 -2.13 10.47 13.43
N LEU A 328 -1.80 11.03 12.26
CA LEU A 328 -1.95 12.45 11.99
C LEU A 328 -3.42 12.86 11.91
N LEU A 329 -4.27 12.06 11.28
CA LEU A 329 -5.73 12.29 11.25
C LEU A 329 -6.31 12.29 12.67
N ALA A 330 -5.92 11.33 13.50
CA ALA A 330 -6.36 11.26 14.89
C ALA A 330 -5.91 12.48 15.72
N ARG A 331 -4.77 13.10 15.40
CA ARG A 331 -4.33 14.34 16.05
C ARG A 331 -5.22 15.54 15.74
N LEU A 332 -5.82 15.58 14.57
CA LEU A 332 -6.78 16.64 14.24
C LEU A 332 -8.10 16.54 15.03
N ASP A 333 -8.35 15.42 15.69
CA ASP A 333 -9.46 15.23 16.63
C ASP A 333 -9.09 15.59 18.08
N SER A 334 -7.79 15.84 18.35
CA SER A 334 -7.31 16.22 19.67
C SER A 334 -7.58 17.72 19.95
N PRO A 335 -7.64 18.14 21.23
CA PRO A 335 -7.81 19.54 21.58
C PRO A 335 -6.56 20.40 21.31
N HIS A 336 -5.48 19.80 20.83
CA HIS A 336 -4.22 20.53 20.55
C HIS A 336 -4.22 21.04 19.11
N PRO A 337 -4.26 22.36 18.89
CA PRO A 337 -4.40 22.95 17.55
C PRO A 337 -3.11 22.88 16.73
N LEU A 338 -1.97 22.59 17.34
CA LEU A 338 -0.67 22.51 16.68
C LEU A 338 -0.20 21.05 16.53
N THR A 339 0.25 20.70 15.35
CA THR A 339 1.02 19.46 15.09
C THR A 339 2.29 19.82 14.32
N VAL A 340 3.45 19.49 14.91
CA VAL A 340 4.76 19.70 14.28
C VAL A 340 5.31 18.36 13.82
N VAL A 341 5.32 18.16 12.51
CA VAL A 341 5.81 16.94 11.86
C VAL A 341 7.33 17.02 11.73
N LEU A 342 8.03 16.30 12.60
CA LEU A 342 9.47 16.31 12.75
C LEU A 342 10.14 15.11 12.07
N GLY A 343 11.30 15.33 11.48
CA GLY A 343 12.13 14.26 10.92
C GLY A 343 13.37 14.80 10.24
N VAL A 344 14.36 13.93 10.03
CA VAL A 344 15.59 14.31 9.30
C VAL A 344 15.27 14.68 7.84
N SER A 345 16.20 15.31 7.15
CA SER A 345 16.04 15.60 5.72
C SER A 345 15.80 14.29 4.95
N GLY A 346 14.86 14.32 3.98
CA GLY A 346 14.59 13.15 3.13
C GLY A 346 13.68 12.07 3.74
N THR A 347 13.09 12.26 4.93
CA THR A 347 12.15 11.28 5.52
C THR A 347 10.73 11.31 4.95
N GLY A 348 10.45 12.22 4.02
CA GLY A 348 9.14 12.31 3.38
C GLY A 348 8.09 13.15 4.13
N LYS A 349 8.49 14.07 5.02
CA LYS A 349 7.57 14.95 5.79
C LYS A 349 6.56 15.68 4.92
N SER A 350 7.04 16.37 3.89
CA SER A 350 6.18 17.13 2.95
C SER A 350 5.20 16.22 2.20
N SER A 351 5.67 15.07 1.72
CA SER A 351 4.83 14.08 1.03
C SER A 351 3.79 13.47 1.97
N LEU A 352 4.16 13.17 3.22
CA LEU A 352 3.24 12.63 4.23
C LEU A 352 2.07 13.60 4.48
N VAL A 353 2.35 14.90 4.55
CA VAL A 353 1.29 15.91 4.73
C VAL A 353 0.50 16.09 3.43
N LYS A 354 1.17 16.37 2.31
CA LYS A 354 0.52 16.76 1.06
C LYS A 354 -0.22 15.61 0.37
N ALA A 355 0.43 14.46 0.18
CA ALA A 355 -0.15 13.31 -0.50
C ALA A 355 -0.81 12.32 0.46
N GLY A 356 -0.36 12.28 1.72
CA GLY A 356 -0.91 11.39 2.73
C GLY A 356 -2.11 11.97 3.47
N LEU A 357 -1.89 13.04 4.25
CA LEU A 357 -2.89 13.60 5.16
C LEU A 357 -4.01 14.34 4.42
N LEU A 358 -3.66 15.32 3.57
CA LEU A 358 -4.65 16.24 3.00
C LEU A 358 -5.74 15.59 2.15
N PRO A 359 -5.44 14.64 1.24
CA PRO A 359 -6.47 13.95 0.48
C PRO A 359 -7.42 13.15 1.36
N ARG A 360 -6.89 12.38 2.33
CA ARG A 360 -7.70 11.58 3.25
C ARG A 360 -8.52 12.44 4.21
N LEU A 361 -8.01 13.62 4.56
CA LEU A 361 -8.76 14.59 5.34
C LEU A 361 -9.95 15.16 4.55
N ALA A 362 -9.75 15.50 3.28
CA ALA A 362 -10.81 16.00 2.41
C ALA A 362 -11.96 14.98 2.27
N ASP A 363 -11.63 13.70 2.13
CA ASP A 363 -12.61 12.63 2.00
C ASP A 363 -13.36 12.35 3.31
N ARG A 364 -12.66 12.31 4.45
CA ARG A 364 -13.23 11.86 5.74
C ARG A 364 -13.79 13.00 6.60
N ARG A 365 -13.29 14.21 6.40
CA ARG A 365 -13.58 15.38 7.24
C ARG A 365 -13.90 16.62 6.39
N PRO A 366 -15.04 16.65 5.70
CA PRO A 366 -15.46 17.79 4.87
C PRO A 366 -15.76 19.06 5.68
N ASP A 367 -15.78 18.96 7.02
CA ASP A 367 -15.89 20.08 7.94
C ASP A 367 -14.61 20.95 7.99
N PHE A 368 -13.47 20.44 7.52
CA PHE A 368 -12.25 21.22 7.42
C PHE A 368 -12.18 22.04 6.12
N TRP A 369 -11.86 23.32 6.27
CA TRP A 369 -11.40 24.17 5.18
C TRP A 369 -9.87 24.21 5.21
N VAL A 370 -9.24 23.63 4.22
CA VAL A 370 -7.79 23.55 4.12
C VAL A 370 -7.29 24.74 3.30
N LEU A 371 -6.45 25.59 3.90
CA LEU A 371 -5.74 26.63 3.16
C LEU A 371 -4.66 26.01 2.25
N PRO A 372 -4.30 26.67 1.14
CA PRO A 372 -3.17 26.25 0.33
C PRO A 372 -1.92 26.03 1.17
N VAL A 373 -1.19 24.93 0.88
CA VAL A 373 0.05 24.65 1.61
C VAL A 373 1.06 25.76 1.36
N MET A 374 1.49 26.42 2.44
CA MET A 374 2.47 27.47 2.33
C MET A 374 3.88 27.03 2.70
N ARG A 375 4.88 27.68 2.10
CA ARG A 375 6.27 27.68 2.54
C ARG A 375 6.66 29.10 2.93
N PRO A 376 7.37 29.29 4.05
CA PRO A 376 7.80 30.64 4.48
C PRO A 376 8.66 31.36 3.44
N GLY A 377 9.62 30.68 2.85
CA GLY A 377 10.54 31.21 1.85
C GLY A 377 11.34 32.41 2.38
N ASN A 378 11.78 33.26 1.45
CA ASN A 378 12.53 34.46 1.79
C ASN A 378 11.69 35.61 2.34
N ARG A 379 10.33 35.57 2.18
CA ARG A 379 9.37 36.61 2.61
C ARG A 379 8.14 35.99 3.28
N PRO A 380 8.26 35.50 4.52
CA PRO A 380 7.21 34.71 5.18
C PRO A 380 5.89 35.46 5.36
N ILE A 381 5.92 36.75 5.59
CA ILE A 381 4.68 37.57 5.70
C ILE A 381 3.95 37.68 4.36
N LYS A 382 4.69 37.77 3.24
CA LYS A 382 4.10 37.76 1.90
C LYS A 382 3.46 36.39 1.61
N ALA A 383 4.14 35.32 1.92
CA ALA A 383 3.63 33.98 1.74
C ALA A 383 2.35 33.73 2.56
N LEU A 384 2.33 34.17 3.83
CA LEU A 384 1.14 34.10 4.69
C LEU A 384 -0.02 34.90 4.11
N ALA A 385 0.26 36.13 3.66
CA ALA A 385 -0.77 37.02 3.07
C ALA A 385 -1.40 36.41 1.82
N GLN A 386 -0.61 35.67 1.00
CA GLN A 386 -1.11 35.02 -0.20
C GLN A 386 -2.16 33.96 0.11
N ILE A 387 -1.91 33.07 1.08
CA ILE A 387 -2.89 32.05 1.45
C ILE A 387 -4.08 32.65 2.20
N CYS A 388 -3.87 33.66 3.03
CA CYS A 388 -4.96 34.36 3.72
C CYS A 388 -5.86 35.19 2.77
N ALA A 389 -5.44 35.40 1.52
CA ALA A 389 -6.27 36.06 0.51
C ALA A 389 -7.56 35.27 0.22
N GLU A 390 -7.60 33.96 0.45
CA GLU A 390 -8.82 33.16 0.33
C GLU A 390 -9.85 33.40 1.46
N LEU A 391 -9.39 33.98 2.57
CA LEU A 391 -10.25 34.25 3.74
C LEU A 391 -10.91 35.63 3.71
N VAL A 392 -10.54 36.47 2.76
CA VAL A 392 -10.99 37.86 2.69
C VAL A 392 -11.54 38.22 1.31
N PRO A 393 -12.38 39.27 1.19
CA PRO A 393 -12.79 39.79 -0.11
C PRO A 393 -11.59 40.25 -0.96
N GLU A 394 -11.67 40.10 -2.29
CA GLU A 394 -10.60 40.46 -3.23
C GLU A 394 -10.11 41.93 -3.07
N SER A 395 -11.00 42.84 -2.67
CA SER A 395 -10.69 44.25 -2.40
C SER A 395 -9.73 44.47 -1.21
N GLU A 396 -9.71 43.52 -0.25
CA GLU A 396 -8.84 43.56 0.93
C GLU A 396 -7.51 42.81 0.68
N ALA A 397 -7.49 41.79 -0.19
CA ALA A 397 -6.34 40.93 -0.43
C ALA A 397 -5.05 41.71 -0.75
N LYS A 398 -5.15 42.81 -1.54
CA LYS A 398 -4.00 43.67 -1.89
C LYS A 398 -3.35 44.39 -0.72
N ARG A 399 -4.04 44.51 0.45
CA ARG A 399 -3.55 45.21 1.64
C ARG A 399 -3.01 44.26 2.71
N LEU A 400 -3.26 42.95 2.60
CA LEU A 400 -2.93 41.94 3.61
C LEU A 400 -1.46 41.97 4.02
N VAL A 401 -0.54 42.03 3.05
CA VAL A 401 0.91 42.10 3.34
C VAL A 401 1.25 43.23 4.28
N ARG A 402 0.66 44.43 4.05
CA ARG A 402 0.90 45.59 4.91
C ARG A 402 0.23 45.50 6.28
N GLN A 403 -0.94 44.85 6.34
CA GLN A 403 -1.66 44.64 7.62
C GLN A 403 -0.87 43.64 8.48
N LEU A 404 -0.56 42.47 7.96
CA LEU A 404 0.19 41.43 8.67
C LEU A 404 1.62 41.87 9.05
N ALA A 405 2.23 42.81 8.26
CA ALA A 405 3.55 43.36 8.56
C ALA A 405 3.53 44.42 9.67
N LYS A 406 2.38 45.00 9.99
CA LYS A 406 2.27 46.13 10.95
C LYS A 406 1.55 45.78 12.24
N ASP A 407 0.62 44.82 12.18
CA ASP A 407 -0.29 44.53 13.28
C ASP A 407 -0.26 43.03 13.59
N GLU A 408 0.17 42.70 14.80
CA GLU A 408 0.23 41.31 15.30
C GLU A 408 -1.17 40.71 15.53
N GLY A 409 -2.23 41.53 15.65
CA GLY A 409 -3.62 41.08 15.75
C GLY A 409 -4.30 40.83 14.40
N ALA A 410 -3.69 41.30 13.30
CA ALA A 410 -4.33 41.25 11.98
C ALA A 410 -4.75 39.84 11.54
N LEU A 411 -3.95 38.83 11.81
CA LEU A 411 -4.29 37.45 11.47
C LEU A 411 -5.46 36.92 12.31
N VAL A 412 -5.52 37.29 13.59
CA VAL A 412 -6.63 36.96 14.50
C VAL A 412 -7.94 37.50 13.95
N ASP A 413 -7.95 38.80 13.56
CA ASP A 413 -9.14 39.44 13.02
C ASP A 413 -9.60 38.81 11.69
N ILE A 414 -8.66 38.45 10.81
CA ILE A 414 -8.96 37.81 9.53
C ILE A 414 -9.63 36.45 9.76
N VAL A 415 -9.00 35.60 10.57
CA VAL A 415 -9.47 34.24 10.87
C VAL A 415 -10.79 34.28 11.65
N GLY A 416 -10.92 35.19 12.60
CA GLY A 416 -12.15 35.37 13.36
C GLY A 416 -13.34 35.81 12.49
N ARG A 417 -13.15 36.77 11.57
CA ARG A 417 -14.19 37.17 10.60
C ARG A 417 -14.59 36.02 9.67
N TRP A 418 -13.60 35.25 9.20
CA TRP A 418 -13.88 34.09 8.38
C TRP A 418 -14.75 33.06 9.14
N HIS A 419 -14.42 32.74 10.39
CA HIS A 419 -15.19 31.80 11.19
C HIS A 419 -16.61 32.30 11.50
N GLN A 420 -16.80 33.62 11.73
CA GLN A 420 -18.15 34.20 11.90
C GLN A 420 -19.03 33.96 10.65
N ALA A 421 -18.43 33.96 9.47
CA ALA A 421 -19.13 33.65 8.21
C ALA A 421 -19.28 32.14 7.95
N ASN A 422 -18.48 31.29 8.61
CA ASN A 422 -18.42 29.84 8.44
C ASN A 422 -18.39 29.09 9.80
N PRO A 423 -19.42 29.23 10.65
CA PRO A 423 -19.38 28.79 12.05
C PRO A 423 -19.27 27.26 12.20
N ASP A 424 -19.72 26.50 11.21
CA ASP A 424 -19.70 25.04 11.22
C ASP A 424 -18.41 24.44 10.63
N ARG A 425 -17.47 25.30 10.18
CA ARG A 425 -16.23 24.87 9.57
C ARG A 425 -15.02 25.07 10.46
N LYS A 426 -14.07 24.17 10.34
CA LYS A 426 -12.74 24.23 10.93
C LYS A 426 -11.74 24.70 9.89
N LEU A 427 -10.73 25.44 10.31
CA LEU A 427 -9.67 25.94 9.43
C LEU A 427 -8.38 25.15 9.66
N LEU A 428 -7.75 24.69 8.58
CA LEU A 428 -6.44 24.08 8.62
C LEU A 428 -5.42 24.92 7.87
N LEU A 429 -4.38 25.34 8.58
CA LEU A 429 -3.20 26.00 8.04
C LEU A 429 -2.04 24.98 7.96
N VAL A 430 -1.46 24.78 6.78
CA VAL A 430 -0.31 23.90 6.58
C VAL A 430 0.93 24.73 6.23
N ILE A 431 1.98 24.61 7.07
CA ILE A 431 3.27 25.29 6.89
C ILE A 431 4.32 24.23 6.56
N ASP A 432 4.71 24.12 5.30
CA ASP A 432 5.74 23.19 4.85
C ASP A 432 7.13 23.83 4.92
N GLN A 433 8.13 23.06 5.38
CA GLN A 433 9.52 23.49 5.53
C GLN A 433 9.68 24.74 6.43
N THR A 434 9.17 24.65 7.66
CA THR A 434 9.20 25.77 8.64
C THR A 434 10.63 26.25 8.94
N GLU A 435 11.65 25.42 8.78
CA GLU A 435 13.06 25.78 8.86
C GLU A 435 13.47 26.91 7.90
N GLU A 436 12.71 27.19 6.85
CA GLU A 436 12.98 28.31 5.93
C GLU A 436 12.89 29.66 6.63
N LEU A 437 12.14 29.77 7.74
CA LEU A 437 12.14 30.97 8.59
C LEU A 437 13.53 31.33 9.13
N ILE A 438 14.40 30.34 9.27
CA ILE A 438 15.78 30.51 9.77
C ILE A 438 16.76 30.56 8.60
N THR A 439 16.58 29.65 7.64
CA THR A 439 17.59 29.43 6.57
C THR A 439 17.43 30.36 5.39
N GLN A 440 16.24 30.90 5.14
CA GLN A 440 15.93 31.67 3.91
C GLN A 440 15.36 33.06 4.13
N ALA A 441 14.73 33.33 5.27
CA ALA A 441 14.11 34.62 5.52
C ALA A 441 15.12 35.77 5.39
N THR A 442 14.83 36.74 4.53
CA THR A 442 15.71 37.89 4.27
C THR A 442 15.82 38.82 5.47
N SER A 443 14.85 38.78 6.37
CA SER A 443 14.78 39.62 7.58
C SER A 443 14.45 38.78 8.80
N PRO A 444 15.35 38.67 9.80
CA PRO A 444 15.04 38.03 11.08
C PRO A 444 13.84 38.64 11.79
N ARG A 445 13.61 39.94 11.59
CA ARG A 445 12.45 40.63 12.14
C ARG A 445 11.14 40.15 11.49
N GLU A 446 11.13 39.92 10.18
CA GLU A 446 9.97 39.40 9.46
C GLU A 446 9.66 37.97 9.89
N ALA A 447 10.70 37.12 10.08
CA ALA A 447 10.54 35.77 10.59
C ALA A 447 9.97 35.73 12.00
N LEU A 448 10.47 36.61 12.91
CA LEU A 448 9.93 36.73 14.27
C LEU A 448 8.47 37.17 14.26
N GLN A 449 8.13 38.17 13.44
CA GLN A 449 6.74 38.65 13.31
C GLN A 449 5.81 37.56 12.78
N PHE A 450 6.25 36.78 11.81
CA PHE A 450 5.48 35.63 11.34
C PHE A 450 5.18 34.65 12.49
N GLN A 451 6.19 34.30 13.28
CA GLN A 451 6.00 33.42 14.45
C GLN A 451 5.02 34.00 15.46
N GLN A 452 5.10 35.31 15.72
CA GLN A 452 4.17 36.01 16.63
C GLN A 452 2.72 35.98 16.12
N LEU A 453 2.50 36.23 14.83
CA LEU A 453 1.18 36.12 14.19
C LEU A 453 0.57 34.74 14.34
N VAL A 454 1.38 33.68 14.01
CA VAL A 454 0.93 32.29 14.11
C VAL A 454 0.64 31.90 15.55
N LYS A 455 1.52 32.26 16.50
CA LYS A 455 1.33 32.00 17.93
C LYS A 455 0.05 32.68 18.46
N ARG A 456 -0.18 33.92 18.11
CA ARG A 456 -1.32 34.68 18.59
C ARG A 456 -2.65 34.15 18.03
N VAL A 457 -2.75 33.89 16.73
CA VAL A 457 -3.97 33.34 16.13
C VAL A 457 -4.31 31.95 16.69
N MET A 458 -3.30 31.15 16.96
CA MET A 458 -3.46 29.82 17.57
C MET A 458 -4.02 29.95 19.00
N ALA A 459 -3.48 30.84 19.81
CA ALA A 459 -3.94 31.05 21.19
C ALA A 459 -5.39 31.56 21.26
N GLU A 460 -5.81 32.43 20.32
CA GLU A 460 -7.16 33.02 20.33
C GLU A 460 -8.21 32.18 19.63
N HIS A 461 -7.83 31.31 18.66
CA HIS A 461 -8.77 30.55 17.81
C HIS A 461 -8.57 29.04 17.87
N TRP A 462 -8.01 28.52 18.95
CA TRP A 462 -7.71 27.08 19.15
C TRP A 462 -8.91 26.12 18.98
N SER A 463 -10.14 26.63 19.08
CA SER A 463 -11.35 25.81 19.00
C SER A 463 -11.76 25.44 17.57
N PHE A 464 -11.29 26.17 16.56
CA PHE A 464 -11.63 25.94 15.15
C PHE A 464 -10.46 26.09 14.17
N LEU A 465 -9.26 26.46 14.65
CA LEU A 465 -8.06 26.57 13.84
C LEU A 465 -7.07 25.47 14.22
N TRP A 466 -6.63 24.69 13.24
CA TRP A 466 -5.54 23.73 13.36
C TRP A 466 -4.36 24.15 12.50
N ILE A 467 -3.15 23.86 12.98
CA ILE A 467 -1.90 24.14 12.28
C ILE A 467 -1.09 22.87 12.19
N VAL A 468 -0.70 22.50 10.98
CA VAL A 468 0.25 21.41 10.71
C VAL A 468 1.52 22.02 10.11
N ALA A 469 2.63 21.91 10.83
CA ALA A 469 3.92 22.43 10.40
C ALA A 469 4.89 21.26 10.12
N THR A 470 5.61 21.27 9.01
CA THR A 470 6.73 20.34 8.82
C THR A 470 8.03 21.05 9.20
N LEU A 471 8.89 20.35 9.94
CA LEU A 471 10.15 20.91 10.41
C LEU A 471 11.25 19.82 10.42
N ARG A 472 12.45 20.20 10.02
CA ARG A 472 13.63 19.35 10.16
C ARG A 472 14.02 19.26 11.64
N LEU A 473 14.34 18.04 12.07
CA LEU A 473 14.67 17.75 13.47
C LEU A 473 15.89 18.54 13.97
N ASP A 474 16.88 18.78 13.11
CA ASP A 474 18.10 19.54 13.42
C ASP A 474 17.86 21.04 13.69
N PHE A 475 16.70 21.57 13.27
CA PHE A 475 16.29 22.94 13.55
C PHE A 475 15.33 23.06 14.75
N GLU A 476 14.86 21.96 15.30
CA GLU A 476 13.84 21.97 16.38
C GLU A 476 14.22 22.88 17.56
N ALA A 477 15.47 22.81 18.02
CA ALA A 477 15.94 23.57 19.17
C ALA A 477 15.79 25.11 18.99
N GLN A 478 15.79 25.59 17.74
CA GLN A 478 15.70 27.02 17.43
C GLN A 478 14.26 27.55 17.43
N PHE A 479 13.26 26.63 17.47
CA PHE A 479 11.84 26.95 17.57
C PHE A 479 11.25 26.70 18.96
N GLN A 480 11.99 26.09 19.88
CA GLN A 480 11.60 25.87 21.26
C GLN A 480 11.76 27.17 22.05
N ASP A 481 10.75 28.02 22.03
CA ASP A 481 10.65 29.18 22.93
C ASP A 481 10.16 28.70 24.31
N GLU A 482 10.70 29.27 25.40
CA GLU A 482 10.30 28.94 26.77
C GLU A 482 8.79 29.10 26.99
N ALA A 483 8.17 30.07 26.33
CA ALA A 483 6.74 30.31 26.42
C ALA A 483 5.84 29.27 25.71
N LEU A 484 6.40 28.47 24.78
CA LEU A 484 5.68 27.43 24.04
C LEU A 484 6.15 26.02 24.42
N HIS A 485 7.07 25.88 25.36
CA HIS A 485 7.73 24.59 25.64
C HIS A 485 6.74 23.46 25.93
N GLY A 486 5.70 23.69 26.75
CA GLY A 486 4.66 22.69 27.05
C GLY A 486 3.84 22.32 25.83
N GLU A 487 3.33 23.33 25.12
CA GLU A 487 2.50 23.13 23.91
C GLU A 487 3.33 22.49 22.78
N TRP A 488 4.62 22.85 22.67
CA TRP A 488 5.54 22.27 21.68
C TRP A 488 5.74 20.77 21.90
N MET A 489 5.93 20.34 23.15
CA MET A 489 6.15 18.93 23.47
C MET A 489 4.94 18.07 23.10
N ASP A 490 3.73 18.58 23.32
CA ASP A 490 2.48 17.90 22.94
C ASP A 490 2.24 17.94 21.43
N ALA A 491 2.70 19.00 20.75
CA ALA A 491 2.58 19.18 19.31
C ALA A 491 3.51 18.26 18.48
N ARG A 492 4.57 17.72 19.08
CA ARG A 492 5.58 16.91 18.37
C ARG A 492 4.98 15.66 17.76
N PHE A 493 5.24 15.46 16.48
CA PHE A 493 5.00 14.22 15.75
C PHE A 493 6.27 13.82 15.00
N VAL A 494 7.06 12.95 15.60
CA VAL A 494 8.33 12.51 15.01
C VAL A 494 8.06 11.35 14.04
N ILE A 495 8.44 11.53 12.76
CA ILE A 495 8.33 10.48 11.75
C ILE A 495 9.49 9.49 11.94
N PRO A 496 9.21 8.22 12.23
CA PRO A 496 10.25 7.20 12.30
C PRO A 496 10.80 6.88 10.89
N PRO A 497 12.02 6.31 10.80
CA PRO A 497 12.46 5.66 9.57
C PRO A 497 11.42 4.62 9.10
N MET A 498 11.30 4.43 7.79
CA MET A 498 10.44 3.36 7.24
C MET A 498 10.97 1.99 7.64
N SER A 499 10.07 1.10 8.07
CA SER A 499 10.38 -0.32 8.22
C SER A 499 10.63 -0.97 6.85
N GLN A 500 11.20 -2.17 6.83
CA GLN A 500 11.40 -2.91 5.58
C GLN A 500 10.07 -3.16 4.85
N ALA A 501 8.99 -3.47 5.56
CA ALA A 501 7.66 -3.64 4.98
C ALA A 501 7.14 -2.33 4.36
N GLN A 502 7.29 -1.20 5.06
CA GLN A 502 6.90 0.11 4.52
C GLN A 502 7.72 0.53 3.30
N LEU A 503 9.03 0.21 3.28
CA LEU A 503 9.88 0.45 2.10
C LEU A 503 9.44 -0.43 0.92
N ARG A 504 9.12 -1.69 1.18
CA ARG A 504 8.59 -2.61 0.16
C ARG A 504 7.30 -2.06 -0.44
N ASP A 505 6.35 -1.63 0.38
CA ASP A 505 5.11 -1.00 -0.08
C ASP A 505 5.38 0.24 -0.95
N ALA A 506 6.30 1.10 -0.54
CA ALA A 506 6.67 2.30 -1.28
C ALA A 506 7.39 2.00 -2.61
N ILE A 507 7.99 0.81 -2.76
CA ILE A 507 8.63 0.35 -4.00
C ILE A 507 7.62 -0.36 -4.91
N GLU A 508 6.91 -1.37 -4.39
CA GLU A 508 6.09 -2.27 -5.21
C GLU A 508 4.72 -1.70 -5.58
N LYS A 509 4.01 -1.06 -4.64
CA LYS A 509 2.63 -0.64 -4.87
C LYS A 509 2.48 0.45 -5.94
N PRO A 510 3.37 1.48 -6.04
CA PRO A 510 3.31 2.43 -7.16
C PRO A 510 3.53 1.76 -8.51
N ALA A 511 4.47 0.81 -8.62
CA ALA A 511 4.68 0.02 -9.82
C ALA A 511 3.43 -0.81 -10.16
N ALA A 512 2.87 -1.51 -9.16
CA ALA A 512 1.67 -2.32 -9.32
C ALA A 512 0.44 -1.49 -9.76
N ALA A 513 0.30 -0.24 -9.31
CA ALA A 513 -0.75 0.67 -9.75
C ALA A 513 -0.65 1.02 -11.25
N ARG A 514 0.53 0.85 -11.86
CA ARG A 514 0.78 1.02 -13.31
C ARG A 514 0.96 -0.31 -14.04
N VAL A 515 0.61 -1.43 -13.40
CA VAL A 515 0.77 -2.80 -13.94
C VAL A 515 2.23 -3.09 -14.32
N LEU A 516 3.17 -2.55 -13.56
CA LEU A 516 4.61 -2.84 -13.64
C LEU A 516 5.02 -3.81 -12.54
N TYR A 517 6.14 -4.48 -12.73
CA TYR A 517 6.70 -5.41 -11.74
C TYR A 517 8.22 -5.46 -11.78
N PHE A 518 8.81 -6.01 -10.73
CA PHE A 518 10.26 -6.17 -10.60
C PHE A 518 10.69 -7.59 -10.98
N GLU A 519 11.73 -7.72 -11.79
CA GLU A 519 12.26 -9.00 -12.27
C GLU A 519 13.79 -9.08 -12.09
N PRO A 520 14.30 -10.06 -11.34
CA PRO A 520 13.58 -10.99 -10.47
C PRO A 520 12.93 -10.26 -9.28
N HIS A 521 11.98 -10.91 -8.61
CA HIS A 521 11.34 -10.28 -7.42
C HIS A 521 12.35 -9.93 -6.31
N SER A 522 13.43 -10.67 -6.17
CA SER A 522 14.55 -10.37 -5.24
C SER A 522 15.22 -9.01 -5.50
N LEU A 523 14.95 -8.34 -6.63
CA LEU A 523 15.38 -6.97 -6.87
C LEU A 523 14.80 -6.00 -5.84
N VAL A 524 13.56 -6.24 -5.36
CA VAL A 524 12.95 -5.44 -4.31
C VAL A 524 13.72 -5.56 -3.00
N ASP A 525 14.17 -6.77 -2.65
CA ASP A 525 14.97 -7.00 -1.45
C ASP A 525 16.28 -6.20 -1.50
N LYS A 526 16.95 -6.18 -2.65
CA LYS A 526 18.16 -5.37 -2.87
C LYS A 526 17.90 -3.87 -2.71
N LEU A 527 16.81 -3.38 -3.31
CA LEU A 527 16.41 -1.97 -3.20
C LEU A 527 16.15 -1.58 -1.74
N VAL A 528 15.50 -2.44 -0.97
CA VAL A 528 15.24 -2.26 0.46
C VAL A 528 16.55 -2.26 1.25
N GLU A 529 17.46 -3.20 0.99
CA GLU A 529 18.77 -3.29 1.66
C GLU A 529 19.64 -2.07 1.39
N ASP A 530 19.72 -1.59 0.15
CA ASP A 530 20.51 -0.42 -0.25
C ASP A 530 20.04 0.87 0.47
N VAL A 531 18.74 0.97 0.74
CA VAL A 531 18.15 2.13 1.43
C VAL A 531 18.23 2.01 2.95
N ALA A 532 18.02 0.82 3.51
CA ALA A 532 18.00 0.60 4.96
C ALA A 532 19.32 1.00 5.65
N GLN A 533 20.44 0.93 4.93
CA GLN A 533 21.76 1.28 5.43
C GLN A 533 22.09 2.78 5.34
N THR A 534 21.26 3.58 4.67
CA THR A 534 21.58 4.99 4.35
C THR A 534 20.51 5.93 4.92
N PRO A 535 20.76 6.64 6.02
CA PRO A 535 19.82 7.62 6.57
C PRO A 535 19.45 8.70 5.54
N GLY A 536 18.15 8.97 5.36
CA GLY A 536 17.68 9.99 4.44
C GLY A 536 17.72 9.60 2.95
N ALA A 537 17.89 8.31 2.62
CA ALA A 537 18.01 7.83 1.25
C ALA A 537 16.67 7.70 0.48
N LEU A 538 15.51 7.96 1.09
CA LEU A 538 14.22 7.87 0.38
C LEU A 538 14.16 8.71 -0.91
N PRO A 539 14.68 9.95 -0.97
CA PRO A 539 14.73 10.69 -2.24
C PRO A 539 15.61 10.01 -3.28
N LEU A 540 16.73 9.40 -2.87
CA LEU A 540 17.61 8.66 -3.78
C LEU A 540 16.95 7.37 -4.29
N LEU A 541 16.21 6.67 -3.43
CA LEU A 541 15.38 5.53 -3.84
C LEU A 541 14.33 5.95 -4.88
N SER A 542 13.57 7.00 -4.58
CA SER A 542 12.55 7.52 -5.51
C SER A 542 13.18 7.93 -6.84
N PHE A 543 14.38 8.52 -6.82
CA PHE A 543 15.13 8.87 -8.01
C PHE A 543 15.57 7.63 -8.78
N ALA A 544 16.20 6.66 -8.13
CA ALA A 544 16.64 5.42 -8.77
C ALA A 544 15.48 4.63 -9.39
N LEU A 545 14.33 4.56 -8.71
CA LEU A 545 13.12 3.94 -9.23
C LEU A 545 12.55 4.70 -10.44
N SER A 546 12.59 6.04 -10.39
CA SER A 546 12.21 6.89 -11.53
C SER A 546 13.10 6.65 -12.74
N GLU A 547 14.42 6.57 -12.55
CA GLU A 547 15.37 6.27 -13.63
C GLU A 547 15.20 4.83 -14.16
N LEU A 548 14.92 3.87 -13.28
CA LEU A 548 14.62 2.50 -13.68
C LEU A 548 13.39 2.43 -14.59
N TYR A 549 12.34 3.19 -14.25
CA TYR A 549 11.16 3.34 -15.10
C TYR A 549 11.48 4.00 -16.46
N LEU A 550 12.29 5.05 -16.49
CA LEU A 550 12.68 5.72 -17.73
C LEU A 550 13.47 4.78 -18.63
N ARG A 551 14.40 3.99 -18.09
CA ARG A 551 15.11 2.95 -18.85
C ARG A 551 14.18 1.89 -19.40
N TYR A 552 13.19 1.47 -18.63
CA TYR A 552 12.14 0.56 -19.12
C TYR A 552 11.45 1.16 -20.37
N LEU A 553 11.05 2.43 -20.35
CA LEU A 553 10.44 3.10 -21.50
C LEU A 553 11.36 3.15 -22.73
N GLU A 554 12.67 3.37 -22.52
CA GLU A 554 13.67 3.41 -23.61
C GLU A 554 13.87 2.05 -24.25
N ARG A 555 13.84 0.98 -23.45
CA ARG A 555 13.98 -0.41 -23.92
C ARG A 555 12.80 -0.88 -24.76
N ARG A 556 11.63 -0.25 -24.65
CA ARG A 556 10.38 -0.60 -25.35
C ARG A 556 10.04 -2.09 -25.25
N SER A 557 10.18 -2.66 -24.06
CA SER A 557 9.86 -4.07 -23.80
C SER A 557 8.36 -4.27 -23.62
N ASP A 558 7.83 -5.35 -24.20
CA ASP A 558 6.40 -5.68 -24.05
C ASP A 558 6.05 -6.26 -22.68
N ASN A 559 7.05 -6.59 -21.86
CA ASN A 559 6.88 -7.36 -20.63
C ASN A 559 6.72 -6.52 -19.35
N ARG A 560 6.46 -5.26 -19.35
CA ARG A 560 6.23 -4.40 -18.18
C ARG A 560 7.15 -4.66 -16.95
N ALA A 561 8.34 -5.26 -17.17
CA ALA A 561 9.29 -5.63 -16.14
C ALA A 561 10.35 -4.54 -15.90
N LEU A 562 10.51 -4.14 -14.65
CA LEU A 562 11.66 -3.38 -14.17
C LEU A 562 12.75 -4.37 -13.78
N THR A 563 13.87 -4.41 -14.51
CA THR A 563 14.83 -5.51 -14.41
C THR A 563 16.03 -5.20 -13.53
N GLU A 564 16.62 -6.26 -12.96
CA GLU A 564 17.86 -6.15 -12.19
C GLU A 564 19.04 -5.69 -13.06
N ASP A 565 19.07 -6.05 -14.34
CA ASP A 565 20.13 -5.61 -15.24
C ASP A 565 20.08 -4.09 -15.48
N ASP A 566 18.86 -3.52 -15.63
CA ASP A 566 18.69 -2.07 -15.72
C ASP A 566 19.12 -1.39 -14.41
N TYR A 567 18.75 -1.97 -13.26
CA TYR A 567 19.15 -1.45 -11.95
C TYR A 567 20.67 -1.49 -11.73
N ARG A 568 21.31 -2.59 -12.10
CA ARG A 568 22.78 -2.73 -12.05
C ARG A 568 23.46 -1.73 -12.98
N ALA A 569 22.91 -1.51 -14.16
CA ALA A 569 23.41 -0.53 -15.11
C ALA A 569 23.23 0.92 -14.63
N LEU A 570 22.31 1.21 -13.70
CA LEU A 570 22.17 2.50 -13.01
C LEU A 570 23.18 2.69 -11.87
N GLY A 571 23.94 1.67 -11.50
CA GLY A 571 24.87 1.72 -10.37
C GLY A 571 24.20 1.70 -8.99
N GLY A 572 23.00 1.16 -8.88
CA GLY A 572 22.22 1.08 -7.64
C GLY A 572 21.60 2.41 -7.22
N VAL A 573 21.06 2.46 -5.99
CA VAL A 573 20.38 3.66 -5.46
C VAL A 573 21.30 4.88 -5.40
N VAL A 574 22.53 4.71 -4.92
CA VAL A 574 23.48 5.82 -4.76
C VAL A 574 24.13 6.22 -6.09
N GLY A 575 24.42 5.23 -6.95
CA GLY A 575 25.07 5.44 -8.23
C GLY A 575 24.19 6.13 -9.28
N SER A 576 22.87 5.91 -9.22
CA SER A 576 21.92 6.43 -10.21
C SER A 576 21.97 7.96 -10.38
N LEU A 577 22.00 8.70 -9.27
CA LEU A 577 22.08 10.16 -9.28
C LEU A 577 23.41 10.65 -9.85
N THR A 578 24.52 10.01 -9.42
CA THR A 578 25.86 10.37 -9.88
C THR A 578 26.03 10.10 -11.37
N GLN A 579 25.56 8.94 -11.82
CA GLN A 579 25.64 8.56 -13.23
C GLN A 579 24.82 9.50 -14.12
N ARG A 580 23.59 9.83 -13.71
CA ARG A 580 22.75 10.76 -14.45
C ARG A 580 23.37 12.15 -14.52
N ALA A 581 23.88 12.66 -13.37
CA ALA A 581 24.55 13.95 -13.34
C ALA A 581 25.81 13.99 -14.23
N THR A 582 26.59 12.91 -14.25
CA THR A 582 27.78 12.78 -15.09
C THR A 582 27.40 12.76 -16.58
N GLN A 583 26.39 11.98 -16.93
CA GLN A 583 25.90 11.90 -18.31
C GLN A 583 25.46 13.27 -18.83
N GLU A 584 24.61 13.98 -18.09
CA GLU A 584 24.14 15.32 -18.50
C GLU A 584 25.29 16.33 -18.61
N TYR A 585 26.25 16.22 -17.68
CA TYR A 585 27.46 17.07 -17.75
C TYR A 585 28.29 16.78 -19.00
N GLU A 586 28.57 15.51 -19.29
CA GLU A 586 29.36 15.10 -20.46
C GLU A 586 28.66 15.50 -21.77
N GLU A 587 27.36 15.28 -21.91
CA GLU A 587 26.57 15.68 -23.07
C GLU A 587 26.60 17.20 -23.30
N LEU A 588 26.51 18.02 -22.25
CA LEU A 588 26.62 19.47 -22.34
C LEU A 588 28.03 19.92 -22.76
N VAL A 589 29.06 19.29 -22.21
CA VAL A 589 30.46 19.62 -22.54
C VAL A 589 30.81 19.21 -23.99
N ASP A 590 30.27 18.08 -24.46
CA ASP A 590 30.44 17.64 -25.84
C ASP A 590 29.78 18.59 -26.86
N GLU A 591 28.69 19.29 -26.45
CA GLU A 591 28.07 20.34 -27.27
C GLU A 591 28.95 21.63 -27.34
N ASP A 592 29.51 22.06 -26.21
CA ASP A 592 30.43 23.23 -26.12
C ASP A 592 31.19 23.16 -24.78
N ASP A 593 32.53 23.14 -24.84
CA ASP A 593 33.44 23.13 -23.66
C ASP A 593 33.12 24.26 -22.66
N ALA A 594 32.52 25.36 -23.07
CA ALA A 594 32.13 26.45 -22.20
C ALA A 594 31.06 26.06 -21.17
N TYR A 595 30.25 25.03 -21.45
CA TYR A 595 29.28 24.52 -20.50
C TYR A 595 29.90 23.93 -19.22
N ALA A 596 31.12 23.39 -19.29
CA ALA A 596 31.82 22.90 -18.10
C ALA A 596 31.94 23.97 -17.01
N HIS A 597 32.26 25.21 -17.42
CA HIS A 597 32.34 26.32 -16.49
C HIS A 597 30.99 26.81 -16.01
N THR A 598 29.98 26.85 -16.91
CA THR A 598 28.62 27.28 -16.59
C THR A 598 27.95 26.32 -15.62
N VAL A 599 28.01 24.98 -15.85
CA VAL A 599 27.49 23.96 -14.95
C VAL A 599 28.09 24.09 -13.56
N LYS A 600 29.44 24.19 -13.46
CA LYS A 600 30.11 24.36 -12.17
C LYS A 600 29.65 25.60 -11.43
N ARG A 601 29.47 26.73 -12.10
CA ARG A 601 28.97 27.96 -11.47
C ARG A 601 27.53 27.84 -10.96
N VAL A 602 26.65 27.23 -11.74
CA VAL A 602 25.27 27.00 -11.40
C VAL A 602 25.20 26.08 -10.17
N MET A 603 25.88 24.92 -10.22
CA MET A 603 25.87 23.94 -9.12
C MET A 603 26.46 24.49 -7.82
N LEU A 604 27.55 25.27 -7.88
CA LEU A 604 28.14 25.89 -6.68
C LEU A 604 27.22 26.91 -6.00
N ARG A 605 26.28 27.55 -6.74
CA ARG A 605 25.26 28.42 -6.16
C ARG A 605 24.20 27.66 -5.39
N MET A 606 23.94 26.41 -5.77
CA MET A 606 22.93 25.53 -5.16
C MET A 606 23.42 24.84 -3.89
N VAL A 607 24.66 25.08 -3.49
CA VAL A 607 25.27 24.50 -2.30
C VAL A 607 25.54 25.58 -1.28
N ALA A 608 25.17 25.32 -0.02
CA ALA A 608 25.52 26.15 1.14
C ALA A 608 26.38 25.33 2.12
N LEU A 609 27.16 26.02 2.92
CA LEU A 609 27.87 25.45 4.07
C LEU A 609 27.05 25.78 5.33
N GLU A 610 26.41 24.77 5.90
CA GLU A 610 25.62 24.88 7.12
C GLU A 610 26.22 23.99 8.20
N GLY A 611 26.60 24.59 9.34
CA GLY A 611 27.17 23.83 10.46
C GLY A 611 28.45 23.02 10.14
N GLY A 612 29.20 23.40 9.09
CA GLY A 612 30.38 22.68 8.63
C GLY A 612 30.12 21.53 7.65
N ALA A 613 28.86 21.29 7.28
CA ALA A 613 28.44 20.31 6.28
C ALA A 613 27.89 21.00 5.01
N LEU A 614 27.98 20.30 3.88
CA LEU A 614 27.35 20.74 2.64
C LEU A 614 25.82 20.55 2.71
N ALA A 615 25.08 21.64 2.48
CA ALA A 615 23.62 21.63 2.44
C ALA A 615 23.11 22.11 1.08
N ARG A 616 21.91 21.65 0.71
CA ARG A 616 21.22 22.17 -0.49
C ARG A 616 20.74 23.59 -0.24
N ARG A 617 20.95 24.47 -1.21
CA ARG A 617 20.50 25.84 -1.20
C ARG A 617 19.47 26.07 -2.30
N ARG A 618 18.36 26.67 -1.97
CA ARG A 618 17.40 27.19 -2.94
C ARG A 618 17.91 28.50 -3.50
N VAL A 619 18.02 28.61 -4.82
CA VAL A 619 18.63 29.76 -5.50
C VAL A 619 17.57 30.52 -6.29
N PRO A 620 17.34 31.81 -5.99
CA PRO A 620 16.52 32.66 -6.85
C PRO A 620 17.14 32.76 -8.24
N LEU A 621 16.35 32.69 -9.32
CA LEU A 621 16.86 32.83 -10.68
C LEU A 621 17.64 34.13 -10.90
N SER A 622 17.32 35.20 -10.17
CA SER A 622 18.06 36.47 -10.22
C SER A 622 19.52 36.35 -9.77
N GLU A 623 19.89 35.35 -8.95
CA GLU A 623 21.29 35.11 -8.59
C GLU A 623 22.07 34.36 -9.66
N LEU A 624 21.39 33.81 -10.65
CA LEU A 624 21.96 33.09 -11.79
C LEU A 624 22.03 33.96 -13.06
N VAL A 625 21.78 35.26 -12.93
CA VAL A 625 21.94 36.23 -14.00
C VAL A 625 23.39 36.76 -14.02
N TYR A 626 24.01 36.74 -15.20
CA TYR A 626 25.39 37.15 -15.45
C TYR A 626 25.44 38.32 -16.43
N ASP A 627 26.58 39.00 -16.52
CA ASP A 627 26.74 40.24 -17.28
C ASP A 627 26.61 40.08 -18.80
N THR A 628 26.81 38.86 -19.32
CA THR A 628 26.76 38.62 -20.75
C THR A 628 25.50 37.86 -21.20
N PRO A 629 24.83 38.29 -22.28
CA PRO A 629 23.65 37.55 -22.79
C PRO A 629 23.96 36.09 -23.17
N THR A 630 25.17 35.85 -23.69
CA THR A 630 25.61 34.49 -24.06
C THR A 630 25.73 33.56 -22.87
N GLU A 631 26.25 34.04 -21.74
CA GLU A 631 26.32 33.25 -20.50
C GLU A 631 24.92 32.99 -19.95
N ASN A 632 24.03 33.98 -19.98
CA ASN A 632 22.64 33.79 -19.53
C ASN A 632 21.90 32.76 -20.38
N ALA A 633 22.15 32.73 -21.71
CA ALA A 633 21.59 31.70 -22.56
C ALA A 633 22.11 30.31 -22.19
N ARG A 634 23.44 30.17 -21.94
CA ARG A 634 24.02 28.90 -21.48
C ARG A 634 23.46 28.46 -20.11
N VAL A 635 23.33 29.39 -19.17
CA VAL A 635 22.71 29.11 -17.87
C VAL A 635 21.29 28.56 -18.05
N GLN A 636 20.49 29.17 -18.91
CA GLN A 636 19.13 28.69 -19.18
C GLN A 636 19.15 27.27 -19.77
N THR A 637 20.02 26.98 -20.73
CA THR A 637 20.19 25.64 -21.30
C THR A 637 20.59 24.63 -20.23
N VAL A 638 21.57 24.97 -19.38
CA VAL A 638 22.00 24.10 -18.25
C VAL A 638 20.84 23.84 -17.28
N LEU A 639 20.09 24.88 -16.92
CA LEU A 639 18.95 24.73 -16.01
C LEU A 639 17.86 23.85 -16.60
N ASP A 640 17.46 24.09 -17.85
CA ASP A 640 16.44 23.31 -18.51
C ASP A 640 16.87 21.83 -18.61
N ARG A 641 18.13 21.57 -18.96
CA ARG A 641 18.68 20.21 -19.02
C ARG A 641 18.68 19.50 -17.68
N LEU A 642 19.15 20.17 -16.61
CA LEU A 642 19.18 19.60 -15.26
C LEU A 642 17.76 19.38 -14.69
N ILE A 643 16.80 20.23 -15.06
CA ILE A 643 15.38 20.07 -14.67
C ILE A 643 14.75 18.89 -15.41
N ASP A 644 14.97 18.79 -16.74
CA ASP A 644 14.47 17.68 -17.54
C ASP A 644 15.06 16.34 -17.08
N ALA A 645 16.32 16.35 -16.65
CA ALA A 645 16.99 15.22 -16.03
C ALA A 645 16.55 14.96 -14.56
N ARG A 646 15.66 15.77 -14.02
CA ARG A 646 15.18 15.67 -12.62
C ARG A 646 16.29 15.79 -11.56
N LEU A 647 17.44 16.33 -11.90
CA LEU A 647 18.55 16.61 -11.00
C LEU A 647 18.34 17.88 -10.19
N VAL A 648 17.58 18.81 -10.73
CA VAL A 648 17.19 20.08 -10.12
C VAL A 648 15.67 20.22 -10.22
N VAL A 649 15.06 20.78 -9.19
CA VAL A 649 13.59 20.96 -9.11
C VAL A 649 13.27 22.46 -9.09
N ARG A 650 12.35 22.89 -9.96
CA ARG A 650 11.80 24.26 -9.89
C ARG A 650 10.92 24.42 -8.65
N GLY A 651 11.28 25.33 -7.77
CA GLY A 651 10.38 25.77 -6.71
C GLY A 651 9.38 26.79 -7.26
N GLN A 652 8.08 26.60 -6.99
CA GLN A 652 7.10 27.65 -7.23
C GLN A 652 7.13 28.60 -6.03
N ASP A 653 7.60 29.85 -6.22
CA ASP A 653 7.19 30.94 -5.35
C ASP A 653 5.74 31.22 -5.74
N GLY A 654 4.79 31.09 -4.77
CA GLY A 654 3.37 31.27 -5.03
C GLY A 654 3.08 32.58 -5.78
N VAL A 655 2.78 32.45 -7.06
CA VAL A 655 2.46 33.56 -7.95
C VAL A 655 0.97 33.51 -8.25
N ALA A 656 0.26 34.55 -7.80
CA ALA A 656 -1.03 34.88 -8.39
C ALA A 656 -0.83 35.22 -9.87
N ALA A 657 -1.65 34.64 -10.75
CA ALA A 657 -1.64 34.94 -12.18
C ALA A 657 -1.66 36.47 -12.41
N GLY A 658 -0.61 37.01 -12.99
CA GLY A 658 -0.57 38.41 -13.41
C GLY A 658 0.75 39.15 -13.36
N GLU A 659 1.76 38.70 -12.64
CA GLU A 659 3.09 39.33 -12.67
C GLU A 659 4.18 38.29 -12.84
N ALA A 660 5.16 38.55 -13.72
CA ALA A 660 6.30 37.69 -13.92
C ALA A 660 7.04 37.45 -12.59
N GLY A 661 6.66 36.39 -11.89
CA GLY A 661 7.24 36.01 -10.62
C GLY A 661 8.56 35.33 -10.82
N GLY A 662 9.56 35.70 -10.03
CA GLY A 662 10.85 35.04 -10.04
C GLY A 662 10.69 33.58 -9.59
N ALA A 663 10.90 32.64 -10.50
CA ALA A 663 11.05 31.25 -10.16
C ALA A 663 12.35 31.03 -9.37
N ALA A 664 12.36 30.12 -8.41
CA ALA A 664 13.57 29.69 -7.71
C ALA A 664 13.85 28.22 -8.04
N LEU A 665 15.11 27.87 -8.07
CA LEU A 665 15.59 26.51 -8.31
C LEU A 665 15.90 25.79 -7.00
#